data_79f7b37d08ab92ffe601634bbd644d8e
#
_entry.id   79f7b37d08ab92ffe601634bbd644d8e
#
_cell.length_a   1.000
_cell.length_b   1.000
_cell.length_c   1.000
_cell.angle_alpha   90.00
_cell.angle_beta   90.00
_cell.angle_gamma   90.00
#
_symmetry.space_group_name_H-M   'P 1'
#
loop_
_entity.id
_entity.type
_entity.pdbx_description
1 polymer ?
#
loop_
_entity_poly.entity_id
_entity_poly.type
_entity_poly.pdbx_seq_one_letter_code
_entity_poly.pdbx_strand_id
1 'polypeptide(L)'
;FSMKGGGILENLADSLTRSGTIGLDMITQNLNFLTALTGEAPNGTIVIPDSMNLKARVELKGPEYKANLHLKQGQGSMGVNAELNTSTEAYAADLKIDNLQLHNFLPKDSIYELSLSADAKGRGLDVMSYRALAKLNLSLDQLHYARYQLSNVHLTGALKGALVTANLTSDNALLKMTTDAEYNLAHRYPDGKVTVDVTQLDLHELGLMPQPMKRPLAFNLSAEARQNRVFTHLTSGDMKLNLSARSGVNSLISQSTHFMDVLMKQIDEKALNHAELREALPTAILSFSAGKENPLAYFLATKNISYHDVSMKFGTAPDWGINGKAAVHALKMDTLQLDTIFFTVKQDTTLMKLRAGVINGPKNPQFSFATTLTGEIRDRDAELLVDYKNGKGETGVLLGVNARPLFEGHGKGNGIAFTLIPENPIVAFQRFHFNENHNWIYLHKNMRVYANVDMWDEEGMGFRVHSVPGDTVSLQNIDVEIRRIRLQEITSVLPYFPEITGLFSLEAHYIQTEKDLQLSAEASVDELTYERQRIGDVALGATWLPGEQGKQYLNAYLNHEQAEVLVADGKLVPTRTGKDSLEVNTTLEHFPLRVANVFIPDQMVTLSGDMDGNLNITGSTEQPLINGELILDSVSVLSRQYGANFRFDNRPVQIKNNRLEFDKFAIYTTSKNPFTIDGYVDFRDMSRPMANLNMLAQNYTLLDAKRTRESLVYGKVFADFRATVKGPLDGLNMRGNVSLLGNTDVSYVLTD
;
A
#
# COMPACT_ATOMS: atom_id res chain seq x y z
N PHE A 1 23.15 41.18 -32.89
CA PHE A 1 21.79 41.41 -33.39
C PHE A 1 21.75 42.55 -34.40
N SER A 2 20.75 42.52 -35.29
CA SER A 2 20.46 43.63 -36.19
C SER A 2 19.05 44.13 -35.84
N MET A 3 18.92 45.42 -35.63
CA MET A 3 17.64 46.06 -35.33
C MET A 3 17.49 47.32 -36.16
N LYS A 4 16.36 47.44 -36.84
CA LYS A 4 15.91 48.64 -37.51
C LYS A 4 14.56 49.02 -36.92
N GLY A 5 14.47 50.22 -36.40
CA GLY A 5 13.23 50.75 -35.86
C GLY A 5 13.05 52.20 -36.29
N GLY A 6 11.82 52.56 -36.46
CA GLY A 6 11.46 53.94 -36.81
C GLY A 6 9.98 54.18 -36.60
N GLY A 7 9.62 55.43 -36.43
CA GLY A 7 8.21 55.76 -36.25
C GLY A 7 7.99 57.26 -36.35
N ILE A 8 6.76 57.61 -36.65
CA ILE A 8 6.26 58.98 -36.64
C ILE A 8 5.07 58.99 -35.63
N LEU A 9 5.10 59.91 -34.73
CA LEU A 9 4.05 60.10 -33.73
C LEU A 9 3.62 61.58 -33.74
N GLU A 10 2.33 61.85 -33.93
CA GLU A 10 1.78 63.19 -34.04
C GLU A 10 0.64 63.36 -33.05
N ASN A 11 0.48 64.55 -32.49
CA ASN A 11 -0.66 64.98 -31.65
C ASN A 11 -0.92 64.06 -30.46
N LEU A 12 0.10 63.48 -29.83
CA LEU A 12 -0.08 62.46 -28.77
C LEU A 12 -0.92 62.92 -27.57
N ALA A 13 -1.00 64.21 -27.31
CA ALA A 13 -1.76 64.79 -26.19
C ALA A 13 -3.26 64.77 -26.43
N ASP A 14 -3.73 64.73 -27.67
CA ASP A 14 -5.13 64.73 -28.01
C ASP A 14 -5.60 63.34 -28.43
N SER A 15 -6.44 62.73 -27.63
CA SER A 15 -6.92 61.37 -27.83
C SER A 15 -7.77 61.17 -29.09
N LEU A 16 -8.25 62.23 -29.73
CA LEU A 16 -9.08 62.16 -30.94
C LEU A 16 -8.26 62.32 -32.20
N THR A 17 -7.20 63.13 -32.18
CA THR A 17 -6.43 63.53 -33.38
C THR A 17 -5.02 62.93 -33.41
N ARG A 18 -4.60 62.23 -32.33
CA ARG A 18 -3.31 61.54 -32.27
C ARG A 18 -3.18 60.54 -33.42
N SER A 19 -2.01 60.55 -34.03
CA SER A 19 -1.69 59.54 -35.05
C SER A 19 -0.22 59.11 -34.95
N GLY A 20 0.06 57.95 -35.48
CA GLY A 20 1.42 57.50 -35.59
C GLY A 20 1.59 56.04 -35.99
N THR A 21 2.79 55.75 -36.42
CA THR A 21 3.19 54.38 -36.73
C THR A 21 4.57 54.15 -36.17
N ILE A 22 4.75 53.04 -35.47
CA ILE A 22 6.05 52.55 -34.99
C ILE A 22 6.29 51.20 -35.64
N GLY A 23 7.46 51.02 -36.26
CA GLY A 23 7.88 49.75 -36.83
C GLY A 23 9.21 49.27 -36.25
N LEU A 24 9.31 47.97 -36.04
CA LEU A 24 10.53 47.28 -35.59
C LEU A 24 10.78 46.08 -36.51
N ASP A 25 12.01 45.94 -37.00
CA ASP A 25 12.50 44.75 -37.70
C ASP A 25 13.80 44.33 -37.04
N MET A 26 13.83 43.15 -36.46
CA MET A 26 14.95 42.68 -35.62
C MET A 26 15.30 41.23 -35.96
N ILE A 27 16.61 41.00 -36.10
CA ILE A 27 17.18 39.66 -36.16
C ILE A 27 18.01 39.46 -34.89
N THR A 28 17.68 38.44 -34.11
CA THR A 28 18.33 38.16 -32.85
C THR A 28 19.70 37.50 -33.04
N GLN A 29 20.68 37.91 -32.24
CA GLN A 29 21.98 37.26 -32.10
C GLN A 29 22.58 37.68 -30.76
N ASN A 30 22.91 36.71 -29.88
CA ASN A 30 23.52 36.96 -28.58
C ASN A 30 22.68 37.87 -27.64
N LEU A 31 21.37 37.75 -27.62
CA LEU A 31 20.45 38.56 -26.80
C LEU A 31 20.09 37.98 -25.42
N ASN A 32 20.66 36.86 -25.04
CA ASN A 32 20.34 36.20 -23.78
C ASN A 32 20.64 37.01 -22.50
N PHE A 33 21.49 38.05 -22.61
CA PHE A 33 21.72 38.97 -21.50
C PHE A 33 20.45 39.79 -21.12
N LEU A 34 19.52 39.99 -22.06
CA LEU A 34 18.28 40.69 -21.78
C LEU A 34 17.35 39.91 -20.82
N THR A 35 17.39 38.60 -20.86
CA THR A 35 16.62 37.77 -19.92
C THR A 35 17.14 37.89 -18.49
N ALA A 36 18.42 38.23 -18.31
CA ALA A 36 19.00 38.51 -16.99
C ALA A 36 18.62 39.89 -16.43
N LEU A 37 18.26 40.84 -17.29
CA LEU A 37 17.87 42.20 -16.88
C LEU A 37 16.43 42.27 -16.37
N THR A 38 15.55 41.34 -16.76
CA THR A 38 14.15 41.32 -16.32
C THR A 38 13.97 40.71 -14.92
N GLY A 39 15.01 40.15 -14.32
CA GLY A 39 14.99 39.55 -12.98
C GLY A 39 14.17 38.24 -12.88
N GLU A 40 13.49 37.83 -13.95
CA GLU A 40 12.57 36.70 -13.96
C GLU A 40 13.19 35.35 -14.37
N ALA A 41 14.44 35.31 -14.80
CA ALA A 41 15.09 34.08 -15.24
C ALA A 41 16.55 33.94 -14.75
N PRO A 42 16.81 33.76 -13.46
CA PRO A 42 18.11 33.26 -13.05
C PRO A 42 18.26 31.83 -13.56
N ASN A 43 19.31 31.51 -14.30
CA ASN A 43 19.74 30.17 -14.72
C ASN A 43 19.28 29.63 -16.10
N GLY A 44 19.05 30.46 -17.09
CA GLY A 44 18.81 30.00 -18.48
C GLY A 44 17.52 29.18 -18.64
N THR A 45 16.50 29.54 -17.87
CA THR A 45 15.16 28.93 -18.02
C THR A 45 14.47 29.44 -19.28
N ILE A 46 14.64 30.75 -19.59
CA ILE A 46 14.15 31.39 -20.82
C ILE A 46 15.37 31.85 -21.64
N VAL A 47 15.39 31.47 -22.90
CA VAL A 47 16.48 31.79 -23.85
C VAL A 47 15.87 32.51 -25.03
N ILE A 48 16.58 33.53 -25.55
CA ILE A 48 16.25 34.18 -26.83
C ILE A 48 17.05 33.46 -27.91
N PRO A 49 16.40 32.69 -28.80
CA PRO A 49 17.11 31.97 -29.86
C PRO A 49 17.83 32.92 -30.83
N ASP A 50 19.01 32.54 -31.31
CA ASP A 50 19.70 33.25 -32.37
C ASP A 50 18.98 33.06 -33.71
N SER A 51 19.17 34.02 -34.61
CA SER A 51 18.59 34.01 -35.96
C SER A 51 17.05 34.05 -36.00
N MET A 52 16.42 34.47 -34.93
CA MET A 52 14.98 34.73 -34.92
C MET A 52 14.71 36.09 -35.59
N ASN A 53 13.75 36.10 -36.50
CA ASN A 53 13.31 37.33 -37.19
C ASN A 53 12.02 37.80 -36.55
N LEU A 54 12.02 38.98 -35.96
CA LEU A 54 10.86 39.64 -35.37
C LEU A 54 10.53 40.91 -36.13
N LYS A 55 9.29 40.98 -36.63
CA LYS A 55 8.73 42.20 -37.22
C LYS A 55 7.53 42.62 -36.39
N ALA A 56 7.54 43.84 -35.93
CA ALA A 56 6.42 44.42 -35.21
C ALA A 56 6.06 45.78 -35.80
N ARG A 57 4.77 46.04 -35.89
CA ARG A 57 4.21 47.31 -36.31
C ARG A 57 3.06 47.69 -35.42
N VAL A 58 3.08 48.88 -34.91
CA VAL A 58 2.01 49.48 -34.15
C VAL A 58 1.51 50.74 -34.85
N GLU A 59 0.22 50.82 -35.12
CA GLU A 59 -0.43 51.97 -35.71
C GLU A 59 -1.40 52.56 -34.70
N LEU A 60 -1.42 53.86 -34.59
CA LEU A 60 -2.26 54.66 -33.75
C LEU A 60 -3.04 55.67 -34.60
N LYS A 61 -4.38 55.65 -34.46
CA LYS A 61 -5.23 56.63 -35.16
C LYS A 61 -6.41 57.00 -34.25
N GLY A 62 -6.32 58.18 -33.65
CA GLY A 62 -7.29 58.57 -32.62
C GLY A 62 -7.41 57.58 -31.49
N PRO A 63 -8.56 57.06 -31.20
CA PRO A 63 -8.78 56.03 -30.17
C PRO A 63 -8.38 54.61 -30.60
N GLU A 64 -8.04 54.41 -31.89
CA GLU A 64 -7.75 53.07 -32.42
C GLU A 64 -6.26 52.76 -32.39
N TYR A 65 -5.93 51.59 -31.90
CA TYR A 65 -4.63 50.97 -31.87
C TYR A 65 -4.67 49.69 -32.67
N LYS A 66 -3.69 49.49 -33.56
CA LYS A 66 -3.50 48.24 -34.26
C LYS A 66 -2.05 47.80 -34.09
N ALA A 67 -1.87 46.56 -33.70
CA ALA A 67 -0.55 45.95 -33.54
C ALA A 67 -0.46 44.68 -34.37
N ASN A 68 0.60 44.56 -35.14
CA ASN A 68 0.94 43.38 -35.91
C ASN A 68 2.31 42.93 -35.49
N LEU A 69 2.45 41.67 -35.11
CA LEU A 69 3.71 41.06 -34.78
C LEU A 69 3.87 39.79 -35.59
N HIS A 70 5.02 39.65 -36.22
CA HIS A 70 5.38 38.42 -36.91
C HIS A 70 6.78 37.97 -36.46
N LEU A 71 6.85 36.77 -35.92
CA LEU A 71 8.05 36.14 -35.46
C LEU A 71 8.32 34.91 -36.32
N LYS A 72 9.54 34.72 -36.78
CA LYS A 72 9.99 33.54 -37.51
C LYS A 72 11.25 32.99 -36.86
N GLN A 73 11.27 31.70 -36.56
CA GLN A 73 12.40 31.01 -35.96
C GLN A 73 12.54 29.63 -36.62
N GLY A 74 13.55 29.46 -37.47
CA GLY A 74 13.73 28.24 -38.26
C GLY A 74 12.55 28.00 -39.21
N GLN A 75 11.90 26.86 -39.05
CA GLN A 75 10.66 26.51 -39.79
C GLN A 75 9.40 26.99 -39.06
N GLY A 76 9.53 27.40 -37.79
CA GLY A 76 8.40 27.84 -36.97
C GLY A 76 8.08 29.32 -37.16
N SER A 77 6.82 29.67 -37.01
CA SER A 77 6.36 31.05 -37.06
C SER A 77 5.26 31.34 -36.05
N MET A 78 5.20 32.62 -35.64
CA MET A 78 4.09 33.14 -34.82
C MET A 78 3.65 34.50 -35.44
N GLY A 79 2.36 34.63 -35.65
CA GLY A 79 1.73 35.87 -36.06
C GLY A 79 0.70 36.33 -35.03
N VAL A 80 0.74 37.62 -34.68
CA VAL A 80 -0.26 38.26 -33.80
C VAL A 80 -0.77 39.50 -34.49
N ASN A 81 -2.10 39.60 -34.60
CA ASN A 81 -2.77 40.85 -34.99
C ASN A 81 -3.71 41.25 -33.83
N ALA A 82 -3.59 42.47 -33.36
CA ALA A 82 -4.42 43.00 -32.30
C ALA A 82 -4.93 44.38 -32.62
N GLU A 83 -6.19 44.61 -32.31
CA GLU A 83 -6.88 45.89 -32.47
C GLU A 83 -7.55 46.26 -31.14
N LEU A 84 -7.45 47.53 -30.77
CA LEU A 84 -8.14 48.12 -29.60
C LEU A 84 -8.65 49.50 -29.93
N ASN A 85 -9.93 49.74 -29.63
CA ASN A 85 -10.53 51.05 -29.67
C ASN A 85 -10.84 51.49 -28.22
N THR A 86 -10.11 52.47 -27.73
CA THR A 86 -10.21 52.94 -26.34
C THR A 86 -11.48 53.72 -26.03
N SER A 87 -12.16 54.30 -27.06
CA SER A 87 -13.44 55.00 -26.86
C SER A 87 -14.63 54.09 -26.77
N THR A 88 -14.61 52.97 -27.48
CA THR A 88 -15.68 51.97 -27.48
C THR A 88 -15.35 50.76 -26.61
N GLU A 89 -14.11 50.69 -26.14
CA GLU A 89 -13.52 49.53 -25.46
C GLU A 89 -13.67 48.22 -26.26
N ALA A 90 -13.79 48.34 -27.59
CA ALA A 90 -13.82 47.19 -28.47
C ALA A 90 -12.40 46.69 -28.75
N TYR A 91 -12.20 45.39 -28.73
CA TYR A 91 -10.90 44.74 -29.02
C TYR A 91 -11.08 43.47 -29.86
N ALA A 92 -10.07 43.20 -30.65
CA ALA A 92 -9.94 41.93 -31.37
C ALA A 92 -8.43 41.52 -31.37
N ALA A 93 -8.17 40.23 -31.29
CA ALA A 93 -6.81 39.68 -31.42
C ALA A 93 -6.89 38.34 -32.14
N ASP A 94 -5.97 38.14 -33.09
CA ASP A 94 -5.74 36.88 -33.78
C ASP A 94 -4.33 36.44 -33.51
N LEU A 95 -4.14 35.22 -33.05
CA LEU A 95 -2.84 34.57 -32.85
C LEU A 95 -2.78 33.31 -33.73
N LYS A 96 -1.72 33.18 -34.50
CA LYS A 96 -1.39 31.97 -35.23
C LYS A 96 0.03 31.54 -34.95
N ILE A 97 0.22 30.34 -34.51
CA ILE A 97 1.52 29.70 -34.29
C ILE A 97 1.57 28.46 -35.17
N ASP A 98 2.57 28.38 -36.04
CA ASP A 98 2.80 27.24 -36.91
C ASP A 98 4.18 26.65 -36.57
N ASN A 99 4.23 25.41 -36.13
CA ASN A 99 5.41 24.60 -35.90
C ASN A 99 6.54 25.31 -35.13
N LEU A 100 6.19 26.13 -34.13
CA LEU A 100 7.15 26.86 -33.32
C LEU A 100 7.88 25.91 -32.37
N GLN A 101 9.21 25.90 -32.42
CA GLN A 101 10.07 25.07 -31.59
C GLN A 101 10.25 25.73 -30.22
N LEU A 102 9.31 25.52 -29.29
CA LEU A 102 9.32 26.13 -27.96
C LEU A 102 10.52 25.71 -27.11
N HIS A 103 11.09 24.53 -27.33
CA HIS A 103 12.31 24.10 -26.65
C HIS A 103 13.52 25.06 -26.89
N ASN A 104 13.55 25.75 -28.01
CA ASN A 104 14.58 26.73 -28.26
C ASN A 104 14.45 28.02 -27.42
N PHE A 105 13.25 28.28 -26.87
CA PHE A 105 12.96 29.37 -25.94
C PHE A 105 13.00 28.89 -24.47
N LEU A 106 12.61 27.65 -24.22
CA LEU A 106 12.47 27.03 -22.92
C LEU A 106 13.27 25.70 -22.88
N PRO A 107 14.60 25.73 -22.93
CA PRO A 107 15.43 24.55 -23.15
C PRO A 107 15.39 23.56 -21.93
N LYS A 108 14.94 24.00 -20.78
CA LYS A 108 14.80 23.16 -19.59
C LYS A 108 13.41 22.51 -19.47
N ASP A 109 12.45 22.99 -20.24
CA ASP A 109 11.10 22.44 -20.28
C ASP A 109 10.99 21.37 -21.37
N SER A 110 10.17 20.38 -21.11
CA SER A 110 9.93 19.29 -22.06
C SER A 110 8.89 19.64 -23.14
N ILE A 111 8.75 20.92 -23.50
CA ILE A 111 7.83 21.40 -24.54
C ILE A 111 8.64 21.59 -25.82
N TYR A 112 8.32 20.85 -26.87
CA TYR A 112 9.09 20.89 -28.13
C TYR A 112 8.38 21.72 -29.19
N GLU A 113 7.38 21.17 -29.87
CA GLU A 113 6.67 21.80 -30.97
C GLU A 113 5.30 22.29 -30.54
N LEU A 114 4.91 23.46 -31.03
CA LEU A 114 3.57 24.01 -30.84
C LEU A 114 3.02 24.55 -32.15
N SER A 115 1.82 24.15 -32.50
CA SER A 115 0.98 24.74 -33.53
C SER A 115 -0.41 25.00 -32.94
N LEU A 116 -0.81 26.25 -32.91
CA LEU A 116 -2.13 26.66 -32.44
C LEU A 116 -2.63 27.90 -33.14
N SER A 117 -3.94 28.06 -33.19
CA SER A 117 -4.58 29.32 -33.60
C SER A 117 -5.58 29.76 -32.49
N ALA A 118 -5.66 31.07 -32.29
CA ALA A 118 -6.61 31.64 -31.37
C ALA A 118 -7.15 32.98 -31.93
N ASP A 119 -8.45 33.16 -31.87
CA ASP A 119 -9.10 34.44 -32.12
C ASP A 119 -9.93 34.86 -30.88
N ALA A 120 -9.76 36.12 -30.55
CA ALA A 120 -10.49 36.74 -29.44
C ALA A 120 -11.07 38.07 -29.89
N LYS A 121 -12.31 38.33 -29.53
CA LYS A 121 -12.98 39.63 -29.80
C LYS A 121 -13.93 39.96 -28.70
N GLY A 122 -14.01 41.25 -28.38
CA GLY A 122 -14.88 41.67 -27.31
C GLY A 122 -15.07 43.16 -27.21
N ARG A 123 -15.80 43.53 -26.16
CA ARG A 123 -16.06 44.93 -25.79
C ARG A 123 -16.18 44.99 -24.25
N GLY A 124 -15.58 46.07 -23.67
CA GLY A 124 -15.53 46.26 -22.22
C GLY A 124 -14.26 45.60 -21.63
N LEU A 125 -13.39 46.39 -21.05
CA LEU A 125 -12.14 45.94 -20.48
C LEU A 125 -12.29 45.40 -19.03
N ASP A 126 -13.36 45.79 -18.35
CA ASP A 126 -13.73 45.25 -17.06
C ASP A 126 -14.57 43.98 -17.23
N VAL A 127 -13.97 42.81 -17.05
CA VAL A 127 -14.61 41.50 -17.22
C VAL A 127 -15.75 41.24 -16.22
N MET A 128 -15.77 41.96 -15.10
CA MET A 128 -16.84 41.87 -14.11
C MET A 128 -18.04 42.79 -14.44
N SER A 129 -17.89 43.67 -15.41
CA SER A 129 -18.96 44.58 -15.82
C SER A 129 -20.09 43.83 -16.54
N TYR A 130 -21.35 44.17 -16.23
CA TYR A 130 -22.50 43.61 -16.92
C TYR A 130 -22.53 43.95 -18.42
N ARG A 131 -21.72 44.92 -18.87
CA ARG A 131 -21.58 45.34 -20.27
C ARG A 131 -20.48 44.59 -21.01
N ALA A 132 -19.61 43.87 -20.30
CA ALA A 132 -18.50 43.13 -20.89
C ALA A 132 -19.03 42.01 -21.78
N LEU A 133 -18.48 41.94 -22.97
CA LEU A 133 -18.76 40.89 -23.97
C LEU A 133 -17.39 40.43 -24.53
N ALA A 134 -17.15 39.14 -24.52
CA ALA A 134 -15.96 38.57 -25.18
C ALA A 134 -16.32 37.22 -25.80
N LYS A 135 -15.59 36.89 -26.87
CA LYS A 135 -15.56 35.53 -27.45
C LYS A 135 -14.13 35.15 -27.68
N LEU A 136 -13.80 33.93 -27.39
CA LEU A 136 -12.51 33.31 -27.62
C LEU A 136 -12.71 31.98 -28.34
N ASN A 137 -11.97 31.74 -29.41
CA ASN A 137 -11.84 30.43 -30.01
C ASN A 137 -10.34 30.12 -30.04
N LEU A 138 -9.97 28.92 -29.59
CA LEU A 138 -8.60 28.41 -29.62
C LEU A 138 -8.61 27.01 -30.22
N SER A 139 -7.74 26.78 -31.18
CA SER A 139 -7.50 25.46 -31.78
C SER A 139 -6.04 25.09 -31.58
N LEU A 140 -5.78 24.02 -30.86
CA LEU A 140 -4.49 23.40 -30.73
C LEU A 140 -4.37 22.29 -31.77
N ASP A 141 -3.59 22.54 -32.81
CA ASP A 141 -3.40 21.59 -33.91
C ASP A 141 -2.32 20.56 -33.53
N GLN A 142 -1.27 20.99 -32.83
CA GLN A 142 -0.19 20.12 -32.36
C GLN A 142 0.53 20.72 -31.16
N LEU A 143 0.76 19.88 -30.16
CA LEU A 143 1.65 20.12 -29.03
C LEU A 143 2.46 18.87 -28.75
N HIS A 144 3.79 18.98 -28.83
CA HIS A 144 4.71 17.93 -28.41
C HIS A 144 5.26 18.27 -27.01
N TYR A 145 4.77 17.54 -26.00
CA TYR A 145 5.21 17.69 -24.60
C TYR A 145 5.82 16.38 -24.09
N ALA A 146 7.10 16.40 -23.75
CA ALA A 146 7.86 15.22 -23.35
C ALA A 146 7.74 14.11 -24.42
N ARG A 147 7.14 12.98 -24.07
CA ARG A 147 6.83 11.87 -24.99
C ARG A 147 5.43 11.93 -25.61
N TYR A 148 4.63 12.92 -25.23
CA TYR A 148 3.22 13.00 -25.61
C TYR A 148 3.01 13.94 -26.78
N GLN A 149 2.16 13.53 -27.71
CA GLN A 149 1.69 14.36 -28.80
C GLN A 149 0.20 14.61 -28.63
N LEU A 150 -0.17 15.86 -28.35
CA LEU A 150 -1.55 16.30 -28.26
C LEU A 150 -1.91 17.04 -29.56
N SER A 151 -3.10 16.76 -30.08
CA SER A 151 -3.63 17.38 -31.29
C SER A 151 -5.16 17.46 -31.20
N ASN A 152 -5.76 18.23 -32.07
CA ASN A 152 -7.22 18.35 -32.19
C ASN A 152 -7.89 18.72 -30.87
N VAL A 153 -7.37 19.76 -30.20
CA VAL A 153 -8.01 20.32 -28.98
C VAL A 153 -8.58 21.69 -29.35
N HIS A 154 -9.88 21.86 -29.14
CA HIS A 154 -10.60 23.10 -29.43
C HIS A 154 -11.23 23.65 -28.16
N LEU A 155 -10.99 24.91 -27.89
CA LEU A 155 -11.61 25.66 -26.80
C LEU A 155 -12.39 26.83 -27.36
N THR A 156 -13.66 26.89 -27.04
CA THR A 156 -14.50 28.09 -27.28
C THR A 156 -14.92 28.69 -25.94
N GLY A 157 -14.74 30.00 -25.83
CA GLY A 157 -15.10 30.75 -24.63
C GLY A 157 -16.00 31.93 -24.97
N ALA A 158 -16.90 32.27 -24.06
CA ALA A 158 -17.68 33.50 -24.15
C ALA A 158 -17.84 34.13 -22.78
N LEU A 159 -17.75 35.45 -22.72
CA LEU A 159 -18.06 36.26 -21.57
C LEU A 159 -19.28 37.14 -21.92
N LYS A 160 -20.29 37.14 -21.07
CA LYS A 160 -21.45 38.00 -21.22
C LYS A 160 -21.92 38.48 -19.83
N GLY A 161 -21.64 39.75 -19.53
CA GLY A 161 -22.05 40.32 -18.27
C GLY A 161 -21.52 39.55 -17.03
N ALA A 162 -20.22 39.36 -16.95
CA ALA A 162 -19.53 38.59 -15.93
C ALA A 162 -19.80 37.06 -15.91
N LEU A 163 -20.69 36.55 -16.76
CA LEU A 163 -20.88 35.12 -16.95
C LEU A 163 -19.92 34.61 -18.02
N VAL A 164 -19.02 33.72 -17.62
CA VAL A 164 -18.09 32.99 -18.49
C VAL A 164 -18.69 31.64 -18.84
N THR A 165 -18.75 31.33 -20.12
CA THR A 165 -19.03 29.97 -20.60
C THR A 165 -17.84 29.47 -21.43
N ALA A 166 -17.49 28.22 -21.28
CA ALA A 166 -16.39 27.59 -22.04
C ALA A 166 -16.80 26.19 -22.47
N ASN A 167 -16.48 25.85 -23.71
CA ASN A 167 -16.55 24.49 -24.20
C ASN A 167 -15.16 24.07 -24.69
N LEU A 168 -14.66 22.94 -24.16
CA LEU A 168 -13.40 22.33 -24.56
C LEU A 168 -13.68 20.97 -25.17
N THR A 169 -13.18 20.73 -26.37
CA THR A 169 -13.24 19.41 -27.01
C THR A 169 -11.82 18.93 -27.33
N SER A 170 -11.57 17.65 -27.11
CA SER A 170 -10.31 17.00 -27.45
C SER A 170 -10.62 15.68 -28.18
N ASP A 171 -10.05 15.50 -29.34
CA ASP A 171 -10.18 14.26 -30.13
C ASP A 171 -8.79 13.80 -30.61
N ASN A 172 -8.04 13.20 -29.69
CA ASN A 172 -6.77 12.58 -29.98
C ASN A 172 -6.66 11.18 -29.36
N ALA A 173 -5.62 10.44 -29.71
CA ALA A 173 -5.47 9.06 -29.26
C ALA A 173 -5.33 8.90 -27.72
N LEU A 174 -4.74 9.90 -27.05
CA LEU A 174 -4.52 9.86 -25.59
C LEU A 174 -5.78 10.23 -24.82
N LEU A 175 -6.53 11.23 -25.33
CA LEU A 175 -7.66 11.81 -24.62
C LEU A 175 -8.76 12.26 -25.58
N LYS A 176 -9.92 11.61 -25.51
CA LYS A 176 -11.13 12.09 -26.15
C LYS A 176 -12.11 12.58 -25.09
N MET A 177 -12.41 13.88 -25.13
CA MET A 177 -13.29 14.49 -24.14
C MET A 177 -14.04 15.69 -24.67
N THR A 178 -15.17 15.98 -24.02
CA THR A 178 -15.87 17.25 -24.10
C THR A 178 -16.08 17.82 -22.71
N THR A 179 -15.90 19.13 -22.57
CA THR A 179 -16.13 19.84 -21.32
C THR A 179 -16.96 21.08 -21.57
N ASP A 180 -18.04 21.21 -20.82
CA ASP A 180 -18.83 22.43 -20.76
C ASP A 180 -18.69 23.06 -19.39
N ALA A 181 -18.30 24.32 -19.33
CA ALA A 181 -18.16 25.08 -18.10
C ALA A 181 -18.90 26.39 -18.13
N GLU A 182 -19.48 26.73 -17.02
CA GLU A 182 -20.15 28.01 -16.76
C GLU A 182 -19.67 28.55 -15.43
N TYR A 183 -19.24 29.81 -15.36
CA TYR A 183 -18.77 30.44 -14.14
C TYR A 183 -19.14 31.92 -14.08
N ASN A 184 -19.69 32.38 -12.96
CA ASN A 184 -20.10 33.75 -12.73
C ASN A 184 -19.03 34.51 -11.93
N LEU A 185 -18.34 35.44 -12.60
CA LEU A 185 -17.27 36.24 -12.02
C LEU A 185 -17.78 37.34 -11.07
N ALA A 186 -19.06 37.73 -11.14
CA ALA A 186 -19.60 38.78 -10.29
C ALA A 186 -19.75 38.40 -8.83
N HIS A 187 -19.73 37.11 -8.52
CA HIS A 187 -19.87 36.61 -7.15
C HIS A 187 -18.50 36.38 -6.47
N ARG A 188 -18.42 36.76 -5.18
CA ARG A 188 -17.22 36.50 -4.37
C ARG A 188 -17.08 35.05 -3.92
N TYR A 189 -18.10 34.24 -4.11
CA TYR A 189 -18.09 32.79 -3.84
C TYR A 189 -18.09 32.04 -5.17
N PRO A 190 -17.54 30.81 -5.21
CA PRO A 190 -17.61 29.97 -6.40
C PRO A 190 -19.06 29.74 -6.84
N ASP A 191 -19.39 30.21 -8.06
CA ASP A 191 -20.71 30.09 -8.66
C ASP A 191 -20.58 29.65 -10.11
N GLY A 192 -20.73 28.34 -10.32
CA GLY A 192 -20.55 27.76 -11.65
C GLY A 192 -20.95 26.30 -11.72
N LYS A 193 -20.89 25.79 -12.93
CA LYS A 193 -21.13 24.39 -13.26
C LYS A 193 -20.07 23.95 -14.27
N VAL A 194 -19.54 22.74 -14.11
CA VAL A 194 -18.69 22.08 -15.10
C VAL A 194 -19.22 20.68 -15.37
N THR A 195 -19.26 20.32 -16.64
CA THR A 195 -19.56 18.95 -17.07
C THR A 195 -18.40 18.48 -17.95
N VAL A 196 -17.82 17.35 -17.62
CA VAL A 196 -16.73 16.73 -18.35
C VAL A 196 -17.17 15.34 -18.78
N ASP A 197 -17.15 15.08 -20.05
CA ASP A 197 -17.42 13.75 -20.63
C ASP A 197 -16.13 13.25 -21.30
N VAL A 198 -15.51 12.27 -20.67
CA VAL A 198 -14.31 11.59 -21.19
C VAL A 198 -14.75 10.26 -21.78
N THR A 199 -14.64 10.12 -23.08
CA THR A 199 -14.99 8.89 -23.79
C THR A 199 -13.78 7.96 -23.96
N GLN A 200 -12.57 8.53 -23.91
CA GLN A 200 -11.32 7.75 -23.97
C GLN A 200 -10.20 8.49 -23.24
N LEU A 201 -9.56 7.80 -22.29
CA LEU A 201 -8.30 8.21 -21.67
C LEU A 201 -7.40 6.99 -21.55
N ASP A 202 -6.22 7.06 -22.17
CA ASP A 202 -5.24 5.96 -22.13
C ASP A 202 -4.25 6.15 -21.00
N LEU A 203 -4.47 5.45 -19.88
CA LEU A 203 -3.60 5.51 -18.70
C LEU A 203 -2.27 4.80 -18.89
N HIS A 204 -2.17 3.83 -19.82
CA HIS A 204 -0.91 3.15 -20.12
C HIS A 204 0.02 4.06 -20.92
N GLU A 205 -0.48 4.68 -21.96
CA GLU A 205 0.28 5.65 -22.75
C GLU A 205 0.70 6.86 -21.89
N LEU A 206 -0.10 7.23 -20.88
CA LEU A 206 0.26 8.25 -19.90
C LEU A 206 1.29 7.75 -18.86
N GLY A 207 1.67 6.46 -18.88
CA GLY A 207 2.63 5.87 -17.94
C GLY A 207 2.10 5.72 -16.50
N LEU A 208 0.80 5.86 -16.31
CA LEU A 208 0.13 5.70 -15.02
C LEU A 208 -0.23 4.24 -14.72
N MET A 209 -0.21 3.38 -15.75
CA MET A 209 -0.44 1.94 -15.60
C MET A 209 0.65 1.14 -16.33
N PRO A 210 1.16 0.05 -15.73
CA PRO A 210 2.23 -0.77 -16.32
C PRO A 210 1.76 -1.59 -17.53
N GLN A 211 0.46 -1.82 -17.69
CA GLN A 211 -0.13 -2.60 -18.78
C GLN A 211 -1.33 -1.86 -19.38
N PRO A 212 -1.59 -2.01 -20.70
CA PRO A 212 -2.75 -1.43 -21.33
C PRO A 212 -4.05 -2.00 -20.75
N MET A 213 -5.01 -1.13 -20.51
CA MET A 213 -6.35 -1.54 -20.07
C MET A 213 -7.09 -2.24 -21.21
N LYS A 214 -7.89 -3.27 -20.91
CA LYS A 214 -8.76 -3.94 -21.89
C LYS A 214 -9.76 -2.99 -22.56
N ARG A 215 -10.14 -1.93 -21.85
CA ARG A 215 -11.00 -0.85 -22.35
C ARG A 215 -10.40 0.49 -21.89
N PRO A 216 -10.42 1.55 -22.70
CA PRO A 216 -9.98 2.86 -22.28
C PRO A 216 -10.84 3.37 -21.12
N LEU A 217 -10.25 4.20 -20.28
CA LEU A 217 -10.98 4.86 -19.21
C LEU A 217 -11.96 5.85 -19.81
N ALA A 218 -13.24 5.70 -19.47
CA ALA A 218 -14.30 6.60 -19.84
C ALA A 218 -15.11 7.02 -18.60
N PHE A 219 -15.43 8.29 -18.46
CA PHE A 219 -16.23 8.78 -17.35
C PHE A 219 -16.96 10.08 -17.69
N ASN A 220 -18.07 10.32 -17.02
CA ASN A 220 -18.78 11.59 -17.01
C ASN A 220 -18.70 12.20 -15.61
N LEU A 221 -18.26 13.46 -15.52
CA LEU A 221 -18.22 14.25 -14.30
C LEU A 221 -19.10 15.49 -14.46
N SER A 222 -20.01 15.72 -13.54
CA SER A 222 -20.74 16.97 -13.42
C SER A 222 -20.53 17.53 -12.02
N ALA A 223 -20.03 18.76 -11.93
CA ALA A 223 -19.85 19.47 -10.67
C ALA A 223 -20.54 20.84 -10.75
N GLU A 224 -21.26 21.20 -9.71
CA GLU A 224 -21.99 22.48 -9.57
C GLU A 224 -21.67 23.07 -8.19
N ALA A 225 -21.28 24.32 -8.18
CA ALA A 225 -21.06 25.11 -6.96
C ALA A 225 -21.96 26.36 -7.02
N ARG A 226 -22.73 26.62 -5.96
CA ARG A 226 -23.55 27.79 -5.75
C ARG A 226 -23.30 28.30 -4.33
N GLN A 227 -23.88 29.45 -3.99
CA GLN A 227 -23.73 30.05 -2.65
C GLN A 227 -24.05 29.07 -1.50
N ASN A 228 -25.07 28.28 -1.66
CA ASN A 228 -25.66 27.45 -0.62
C ASN A 228 -25.69 25.95 -0.96
N ARG A 229 -25.02 25.53 -2.02
CA ARG A 229 -24.94 24.11 -2.36
C ARG A 229 -23.71 23.80 -3.21
N VAL A 230 -23.18 22.60 -2.98
CA VAL A 230 -22.21 21.93 -3.84
C VAL A 230 -22.79 20.58 -4.23
N PHE A 231 -22.67 20.25 -5.51
CA PHE A 231 -23.09 18.97 -6.03
C PHE A 231 -22.01 18.45 -6.98
N THR A 232 -21.64 17.17 -6.84
CA THR A 232 -20.72 16.50 -7.76
C THR A 232 -21.28 15.12 -8.09
N HIS A 233 -21.32 14.80 -9.34
CA HIS A 233 -21.73 13.49 -9.86
C HIS A 233 -20.70 12.97 -10.83
N LEU A 234 -20.12 11.79 -10.54
CA LEU A 234 -19.18 11.09 -11.38
C LEU A 234 -19.74 9.71 -11.73
N THR A 235 -19.72 9.36 -13.01
CA THR A 235 -20.07 8.02 -13.48
C THR A 235 -18.96 7.48 -14.39
N SER A 236 -18.69 6.18 -14.28
CA SER A 236 -17.74 5.48 -15.14
C SER A 236 -18.14 4.01 -15.22
N GLY A 237 -18.70 3.57 -16.34
CA GLY A 237 -19.39 2.29 -16.43
C GLY A 237 -20.56 2.21 -15.44
N ASP A 238 -20.59 1.19 -14.61
CA ASP A 238 -21.57 1.02 -13.53
C ASP A 238 -21.17 1.68 -12.20
N MET A 239 -20.00 2.32 -12.14
CA MET A 239 -19.54 3.09 -10.98
C MET A 239 -20.22 4.46 -10.94
N LYS A 240 -20.68 4.86 -9.76
CA LYS A 240 -21.29 6.16 -9.49
C LYS A 240 -20.78 6.72 -8.18
N LEU A 241 -20.36 7.99 -8.21
CA LEU A 241 -19.99 8.76 -7.03
C LEU A 241 -20.82 10.04 -7.01
N ASN A 242 -21.50 10.32 -5.91
CA ASN A 242 -22.26 11.55 -5.72
C ASN A 242 -21.84 12.21 -4.41
N LEU A 243 -21.55 13.49 -4.47
CA LEU A 243 -21.37 14.36 -3.32
C LEU A 243 -22.44 15.47 -3.40
N SER A 244 -23.14 15.69 -2.30
CA SER A 244 -24.11 16.78 -2.18
C SER A 244 -23.93 17.45 -0.83
N ALA A 245 -23.69 18.77 -0.82
CA ALA A 245 -23.61 19.57 0.39
C ALA A 245 -24.60 20.74 0.34
N ARG A 246 -25.17 21.08 1.51
CA ARG A 246 -26.11 22.21 1.67
C ARG A 246 -25.37 23.48 2.13
N SER A 247 -24.19 23.71 1.58
CA SER A 247 -23.37 24.91 1.80
C SER A 247 -22.55 25.18 0.55
N GLY A 248 -22.08 26.40 0.37
CA GLY A 248 -21.14 26.74 -0.69
C GLY A 248 -19.76 26.14 -0.44
N VAL A 249 -18.90 26.12 -1.47
CA VAL A 249 -17.56 25.48 -1.41
C VAL A 249 -16.73 26.00 -0.24
N ASN A 250 -16.62 27.34 -0.09
CA ASN A 250 -15.81 27.97 0.97
C ASN A 250 -16.34 27.60 2.37
N SER A 251 -17.65 27.61 2.55
CA SER A 251 -18.29 27.20 3.80
C SER A 251 -18.11 25.72 4.08
N LEU A 252 -18.23 24.86 3.07
CA LEU A 252 -17.99 23.41 3.21
C LEU A 252 -16.54 23.11 3.67
N ILE A 253 -15.56 23.77 3.04
CA ILE A 253 -14.15 23.62 3.41
C ILE A 253 -13.94 24.11 4.85
N SER A 254 -14.40 25.32 5.18
CA SER A 254 -14.24 25.89 6.52
C SER A 254 -14.89 25.03 7.61
N GLN A 255 -16.12 24.54 7.40
CA GLN A 255 -16.79 23.64 8.32
C GLN A 255 -16.07 22.30 8.47
N SER A 256 -15.56 21.74 7.37
CA SER A 256 -14.80 20.48 7.41
C SER A 256 -13.49 20.64 8.18
N THR A 257 -12.78 21.76 8.00
CA THR A 257 -11.56 22.07 8.75
C THR A 257 -11.88 22.24 10.24
N HIS A 258 -12.91 23.04 10.56
CA HIS A 258 -13.33 23.24 11.95
C HIS A 258 -13.73 21.93 12.63
N PHE A 259 -14.46 21.06 11.94
CA PHE A 259 -14.79 19.73 12.47
C PHE A 259 -13.53 18.90 12.77
N MET A 260 -12.54 18.91 11.89
CA MET A 260 -11.28 18.22 12.13
C MET A 260 -10.52 18.78 13.33
N ASP A 261 -10.49 20.10 13.50
CA ASP A 261 -9.86 20.77 14.65
C ASP A 261 -10.54 20.37 15.96
N VAL A 262 -11.87 20.37 16.00
CA VAL A 262 -12.66 19.94 17.17
C VAL A 262 -12.42 18.47 17.47
N LEU A 263 -12.44 17.61 16.45
CA LEU A 263 -12.18 16.18 16.61
C LEU A 263 -10.78 15.90 17.17
N MET A 264 -9.74 16.51 16.59
CA MET A 264 -8.36 16.32 17.03
C MET A 264 -8.15 16.81 18.47
N LYS A 265 -8.73 17.95 18.83
CA LYS A 265 -8.72 18.45 20.21
C LYS A 265 -9.33 17.45 21.20
N GLN A 266 -10.49 16.89 20.85
CA GLN A 266 -11.19 15.91 21.70
C GLN A 266 -10.46 14.57 21.81
N ILE A 267 -9.78 14.14 20.74
CA ILE A 267 -8.90 12.96 20.76
C ILE A 267 -7.72 13.19 21.72
N ASP A 268 -7.10 14.38 21.68
CA ASP A 268 -5.99 14.73 22.58
C ASP A 268 -6.46 14.81 24.06
N GLU A 269 -7.69 15.26 24.29
CA GLU A 269 -8.33 15.30 25.60
C GLU A 269 -8.83 13.93 26.08
N LYS A 270 -8.81 12.92 25.19
CA LYS A 270 -9.33 11.55 25.44
C LYS A 270 -10.78 11.54 25.94
N ALA A 271 -11.57 12.49 25.49
CA ALA A 271 -12.98 12.64 25.83
C ALA A 271 -13.72 13.21 24.63
N LEU A 272 -14.85 12.62 24.27
CA LEU A 272 -15.69 13.09 23.18
C LEU A 272 -16.84 13.92 23.74
N ASN A 273 -17.10 15.07 23.14
CA ASN A 273 -18.32 15.84 23.31
C ASN A 273 -19.15 15.74 22.03
N HIS A 274 -20.11 14.82 22.01
CA HIS A 274 -20.91 14.56 20.82
C HIS A 274 -21.71 15.77 20.35
N ALA A 275 -22.17 16.66 21.27
CA ALA A 275 -22.88 17.87 20.90
C ALA A 275 -21.97 18.84 20.13
N GLU A 276 -20.77 19.14 20.67
CA GLU A 276 -19.78 19.99 20.02
C GLU A 276 -19.31 19.44 18.66
N LEU A 277 -19.04 18.12 18.59
CA LEU A 277 -18.71 17.46 17.31
C LEU A 277 -19.83 17.61 16.28
N ARG A 278 -21.07 17.42 16.68
CA ARG A 278 -22.22 17.55 15.78
C ARG A 278 -22.40 18.97 15.27
N GLU A 279 -22.29 19.98 16.16
CA GLU A 279 -22.38 21.39 15.77
C GLU A 279 -21.32 21.76 14.71
N ALA A 280 -20.14 21.17 14.77
CA ALA A 280 -19.07 21.39 13.81
C ALA A 280 -19.25 20.68 12.47
N LEU A 281 -20.20 19.75 12.34
CA LEU A 281 -20.38 18.96 11.13
C LEU A 281 -20.89 19.77 9.93
N PRO A 282 -20.33 19.61 8.74
CA PRO A 282 -20.94 20.09 7.51
C PRO A 282 -22.21 19.28 7.19
N THR A 283 -23.21 19.92 6.56
CA THR A 283 -24.36 19.20 6.03
C THR A 283 -24.05 18.68 4.62
N ALA A 284 -23.63 17.40 4.54
CA ALA A 284 -23.22 16.77 3.29
C ALA A 284 -23.61 15.29 3.23
N ILE A 285 -23.78 14.78 2.03
CA ILE A 285 -24.02 13.36 1.74
C ILE A 285 -23.06 12.94 0.64
N LEU A 286 -22.31 11.87 0.91
CA LEU A 286 -21.45 11.16 -0.05
C LEU A 286 -22.05 9.79 -0.32
N SER A 287 -22.24 9.42 -1.58
CA SER A 287 -22.63 8.07 -1.98
C SER A 287 -21.72 7.56 -3.09
N PHE A 288 -21.34 6.31 -2.98
CA PHE A 288 -20.55 5.59 -3.95
C PHE A 288 -21.19 4.23 -4.21
N SER A 289 -21.23 3.81 -5.46
CA SER A 289 -21.62 2.45 -5.86
C SER A 289 -20.82 2.02 -7.08
N ALA A 290 -20.43 0.76 -7.12
CA ALA A 290 -19.69 0.17 -8.23
C ALA A 290 -20.04 -1.32 -8.37
N GLY A 291 -20.36 -1.76 -9.56
CA GLY A 291 -20.54 -3.16 -9.91
C GLY A 291 -19.26 -3.74 -10.56
N LYS A 292 -19.41 -4.58 -11.58
CA LYS A 292 -18.28 -5.31 -12.22
C LYS A 292 -17.72 -4.60 -13.46
N GLU A 293 -18.44 -3.66 -14.04
CA GLU A 293 -18.15 -3.06 -15.34
C GLU A 293 -17.68 -1.60 -15.18
N ASN A 294 -16.55 -1.39 -14.49
CA ASN A 294 -15.98 -0.07 -14.23
C ASN A 294 -14.45 -0.13 -14.06
N PRO A 295 -13.76 1.02 -14.13
CA PRO A 295 -12.31 1.08 -14.03
C PRO A 295 -11.74 0.53 -12.72
N LEU A 296 -12.44 0.69 -11.59
CA LEU A 296 -12.02 0.14 -10.30
C LEU A 296 -12.00 -1.40 -10.35
N ALA A 297 -13.05 -2.02 -10.89
CA ALA A 297 -13.12 -3.47 -11.04
C ALA A 297 -12.02 -4.00 -11.97
N TYR A 298 -11.77 -3.28 -13.08
CA TYR A 298 -10.69 -3.66 -14.01
C TYR A 298 -9.30 -3.55 -13.39
N PHE A 299 -9.03 -2.47 -12.63
CA PHE A 299 -7.78 -2.30 -11.89
C PHE A 299 -7.59 -3.41 -10.85
N LEU A 300 -8.60 -3.69 -10.04
CA LEU A 300 -8.54 -4.75 -9.02
C LEU A 300 -8.35 -6.13 -9.63
N ALA A 301 -8.92 -6.39 -10.81
CA ALA A 301 -8.72 -7.65 -11.53
C ALA A 301 -7.24 -7.88 -11.92
N THR A 302 -6.44 -6.83 -12.15
CA THR A 302 -4.99 -6.96 -12.37
C THR A 302 -4.23 -7.45 -11.14
N LYS A 303 -4.85 -7.39 -9.96
CA LYS A 303 -4.34 -7.85 -8.66
C LYS A 303 -5.04 -9.14 -8.18
N ASN A 304 -5.72 -9.85 -9.07
CA ASN A 304 -6.53 -11.02 -8.75
C ASN A 304 -7.65 -10.74 -7.72
N ILE A 305 -8.12 -9.51 -7.63
CA ILE A 305 -9.20 -9.11 -6.74
C ILE A 305 -10.45 -8.84 -7.58
N SER A 306 -11.58 -9.43 -7.18
CA SER A 306 -12.88 -9.19 -7.81
C SER A 306 -13.99 -9.10 -6.77
N TYR A 307 -15.08 -8.42 -7.09
CA TYR A 307 -16.26 -8.27 -6.25
C TYR A 307 -17.53 -8.28 -7.12
N HIS A 308 -18.68 -8.49 -6.50
CA HIS A 308 -19.96 -8.38 -7.19
C HIS A 308 -20.43 -6.93 -7.24
N ASP A 309 -20.50 -6.28 -6.10
CA ASP A 309 -20.81 -4.86 -5.96
C ASP A 309 -20.19 -4.27 -4.69
N VAL A 310 -19.95 -2.97 -4.75
CA VAL A 310 -19.55 -2.13 -3.63
C VAL A 310 -20.56 -1.00 -3.49
N SER A 311 -21.00 -0.75 -2.29
CA SER A 311 -21.88 0.37 -1.99
C SER A 311 -21.44 1.12 -0.75
N MET A 312 -21.53 2.44 -0.77
CA MET A 312 -21.22 3.31 0.36
C MET A 312 -22.15 4.50 0.36
N LYS A 313 -22.68 4.85 1.51
CA LYS A 313 -23.44 6.08 1.71
C LYS A 313 -23.15 6.63 3.09
N PHE A 314 -22.56 7.83 3.13
CA PHE A 314 -22.29 8.57 4.34
C PHE A 314 -22.94 9.92 4.29
N GLY A 315 -23.48 10.36 5.38
CA GLY A 315 -24.06 11.67 5.52
C GLY A 315 -23.69 12.27 6.87
N THR A 316 -23.57 13.58 6.90
CA THR A 316 -23.27 14.39 8.07
C THR A 316 -24.18 15.59 8.16
N ALA A 317 -24.63 15.93 9.34
CA ALA A 317 -25.32 17.20 9.63
C ALA A 317 -25.36 17.44 11.15
N PRO A 318 -25.43 18.71 11.60
CA PRO A 318 -25.58 19.04 13.01
C PRO A 318 -26.82 18.37 13.66
N ASP A 319 -27.93 18.29 12.95
CA ASP A 319 -29.20 17.78 13.50
C ASP A 319 -29.19 16.28 13.76
N TRP A 320 -28.51 15.49 12.93
CA TRP A 320 -28.55 14.03 13.01
C TRP A 320 -27.19 13.34 13.08
N GLY A 321 -26.09 14.12 13.18
CA GLY A 321 -24.75 13.62 13.38
C GLY A 321 -24.14 12.93 12.16
N ILE A 322 -23.20 12.01 12.38
CA ILE A 322 -22.57 11.19 11.36
C ILE A 322 -23.37 9.90 11.20
N ASN A 323 -23.84 9.63 10.01
CA ASN A 323 -24.55 8.40 9.66
C ASN A 323 -24.01 7.82 8.37
N GLY A 324 -23.72 6.54 8.37
CA GLY A 324 -23.15 5.93 7.19
C GLY A 324 -23.26 4.42 7.16
N LYS A 325 -23.19 3.89 5.95
CA LYS A 325 -23.07 2.45 5.70
C LYS A 325 -22.21 2.22 4.47
N ALA A 326 -21.45 1.15 4.51
CA ALA A 326 -20.68 0.62 3.38
C ALA A 326 -20.84 -0.89 3.34
N ALA A 327 -20.85 -1.46 2.15
CA ALA A 327 -20.87 -2.91 1.96
C ALA A 327 -20.10 -3.29 0.69
N VAL A 328 -19.45 -4.44 0.75
CA VAL A 328 -18.83 -5.12 -0.39
C VAL A 328 -19.40 -6.54 -0.43
N HIS A 329 -19.92 -6.95 -1.58
CA HIS A 329 -20.50 -8.26 -1.77
C HIS A 329 -19.66 -9.14 -2.69
N ALA A 330 -19.55 -10.44 -2.31
CA ALA A 330 -18.85 -11.49 -3.05
C ALA A 330 -17.41 -11.09 -3.43
N LEU A 331 -16.64 -10.61 -2.44
CA LEU A 331 -15.23 -10.31 -2.62
C LEU A 331 -14.44 -11.62 -2.81
N LYS A 332 -13.61 -11.66 -3.85
CA LYS A 332 -12.65 -12.74 -4.11
C LYS A 332 -11.25 -12.15 -4.21
N MET A 333 -10.31 -12.73 -3.49
CA MET A 333 -8.88 -12.35 -3.50
C MET A 333 -8.08 -13.64 -3.57
N ASP A 334 -7.48 -13.93 -4.72
CA ASP A 334 -6.84 -15.22 -5.00
C ASP A 334 -7.77 -16.40 -4.64
N THR A 335 -7.45 -17.15 -3.60
CA THR A 335 -8.26 -18.28 -3.12
C THR A 335 -9.33 -17.88 -2.10
N LEU A 336 -9.22 -16.70 -1.46
CA LEU A 336 -10.15 -16.24 -0.43
C LEU A 336 -11.48 -15.76 -1.04
N GLN A 337 -12.62 -16.24 -0.49
CA GLN A 337 -13.96 -15.81 -0.90
C GLN A 337 -14.78 -15.36 0.30
N LEU A 338 -15.21 -14.08 0.29
CA LEU A 338 -16.06 -13.48 1.32
C LEU A 338 -17.38 -13.00 0.70
N ASP A 339 -18.51 -13.40 1.30
CA ASP A 339 -19.82 -13.10 0.73
C ASP A 339 -20.23 -11.64 0.99
N THR A 340 -20.05 -11.15 2.20
CA THR A 340 -20.42 -9.78 2.57
C THR A 340 -19.46 -9.22 3.60
N ILE A 341 -18.91 -8.06 3.30
CA ILE A 341 -18.19 -7.21 4.26
C ILE A 341 -19.05 -5.96 4.44
N PHE A 342 -19.29 -5.54 5.66
CA PHE A 342 -20.09 -4.35 5.92
C PHE A 342 -19.50 -3.46 7.00
N PHE A 343 -19.85 -2.19 6.93
CA PHE A 343 -19.57 -1.17 7.94
C PHE A 343 -20.78 -0.25 8.09
N THR A 344 -21.13 0.10 9.32
CA THR A 344 -22.15 1.10 9.63
C THR A 344 -21.69 2.01 10.76
N VAL A 345 -22.04 3.28 10.69
CA VAL A 345 -21.86 4.26 11.74
C VAL A 345 -23.14 5.03 11.95
N LYS A 346 -23.50 5.28 13.20
CA LYS A 346 -24.65 6.09 13.57
C LYS A 346 -24.34 6.87 14.83
N GLN A 347 -24.39 8.19 14.75
CA GLN A 347 -24.20 9.12 15.85
C GLN A 347 -25.54 9.75 16.25
N ASP A 348 -25.82 9.78 17.55
CA ASP A 348 -26.88 10.62 18.13
C ASP A 348 -26.25 11.70 19.06
N THR A 349 -27.02 12.25 20.01
CA THR A 349 -26.57 13.35 20.87
C THR A 349 -25.54 12.94 21.91
N THR A 350 -25.46 11.69 22.29
CA THR A 350 -24.64 11.18 23.41
C THR A 350 -23.84 9.96 23.07
N LEU A 351 -24.04 9.39 21.89
CA LEU A 351 -23.53 8.07 21.53
C LEU A 351 -23.21 7.99 20.05
N MET A 352 -22.05 7.39 19.73
CA MET A 352 -21.73 6.93 18.38
C MET A 352 -21.66 5.40 18.37
N LYS A 353 -22.49 4.78 17.53
CA LYS A 353 -22.49 3.33 17.30
C LYS A 353 -21.76 3.01 16.02
N LEU A 354 -20.82 2.08 16.10
CA LEU A 354 -20.08 1.51 14.99
C LEU A 354 -20.42 0.03 14.89
N ARG A 355 -20.58 -0.47 13.67
CA ARG A 355 -20.72 -1.90 13.45
C ARG A 355 -20.03 -2.26 12.14
N ALA A 356 -19.09 -3.20 12.21
CA ALA A 356 -18.39 -3.74 11.07
C ALA A 356 -18.45 -5.27 11.11
N GLY A 357 -18.30 -5.92 9.99
CA GLY A 357 -18.26 -7.39 10.03
C GLY A 357 -18.09 -8.03 8.67
N VAL A 358 -17.89 -9.35 8.75
CA VAL A 358 -17.81 -10.25 7.61
C VAL A 358 -18.83 -11.36 7.83
N ILE A 359 -19.65 -11.62 6.84
CA ILE A 359 -20.63 -12.69 6.85
C ILE A 359 -20.44 -13.56 5.63
N ASN A 360 -20.16 -14.84 5.85
CA ASN A 360 -20.19 -15.89 4.83
C ASN A 360 -21.41 -16.77 5.08
N GLY A 361 -22.31 -16.81 4.11
CA GLY A 361 -23.55 -17.59 4.21
C GLY A 361 -23.32 -19.11 4.03
N PRO A 362 -24.37 -19.92 4.22
CA PRO A 362 -24.28 -21.38 4.09
C PRO A 362 -23.91 -21.89 2.68
N LYS A 363 -23.98 -21.00 1.66
CA LYS A 363 -23.61 -21.33 0.29
C LYS A 363 -22.18 -20.93 -0.07
N ASN A 364 -21.44 -20.33 0.88
CA ASN A 364 -20.03 -20.03 0.65
C ASN A 364 -19.25 -21.33 0.47
N PRO A 365 -18.44 -21.47 -0.59
CA PRO A 365 -17.76 -22.73 -0.90
C PRO A 365 -16.65 -23.10 0.09
N GLN A 366 -16.20 -22.17 0.92
CA GLN A 366 -15.09 -22.37 1.85
C GLN A 366 -15.58 -22.51 3.29
N PHE A 367 -16.11 -21.44 3.87
CA PHE A 367 -16.51 -21.41 5.28
C PHE A 367 -17.76 -20.57 5.46
N SER A 368 -18.71 -21.09 6.25
CA SER A 368 -19.87 -20.33 6.70
C SER A 368 -19.62 -19.80 8.11
N PHE A 369 -19.66 -18.48 8.28
CA PHE A 369 -19.46 -17.82 9.57
C PHE A 369 -20.02 -16.39 9.54
N ALA A 370 -20.16 -15.79 10.72
CA ALA A 370 -20.45 -14.38 10.89
C ALA A 370 -19.56 -13.77 11.97
N THR A 371 -18.73 -12.80 11.61
CA THR A 371 -17.97 -12.01 12.58
C THR A 371 -18.51 -10.59 12.58
N THR A 372 -18.86 -10.08 13.74
CA THR A 372 -19.34 -8.71 13.93
C THR A 372 -18.48 -8.01 14.98
N LEU A 373 -17.97 -6.85 14.65
CA LEU A 373 -17.36 -5.90 15.56
C LEU A 373 -18.39 -4.81 15.86
N THR A 374 -18.78 -4.64 17.09
CA THR A 374 -19.69 -3.57 17.53
C THR A 374 -18.92 -2.60 18.42
N GLY A 375 -19.00 -1.30 18.13
CA GLY A 375 -18.41 -0.23 18.92
C GLY A 375 -19.48 0.73 19.41
N GLU A 376 -19.43 1.12 20.67
CA GLU A 376 -20.23 2.19 21.25
C GLU A 376 -19.27 3.21 21.89
N ILE A 377 -19.30 4.46 21.42
CA ILE A 377 -18.46 5.53 21.94
C ILE A 377 -19.39 6.58 22.56
N ARG A 378 -19.25 6.77 23.85
CA ARG A 378 -19.93 7.80 24.66
C ARG A 378 -18.94 8.90 25.02
N ASP A 379 -19.39 9.91 25.75
CA ASP A 379 -18.55 11.07 26.08
C ASP A 379 -17.22 10.71 26.76
N ARG A 380 -17.21 9.69 27.60
CA ARG A 380 -16.05 9.28 28.39
C ARG A 380 -15.84 7.79 28.47
N ASP A 381 -16.51 7.02 27.69
CA ASP A 381 -16.26 5.58 27.59
C ASP A 381 -16.47 5.08 26.17
N ALA A 382 -15.71 4.09 25.80
CA ALA A 382 -15.81 3.41 24.53
C ALA A 382 -15.86 1.91 24.75
N GLU A 383 -16.86 1.25 24.20
CA GLU A 383 -16.97 -0.20 24.20
C GLU A 383 -16.70 -0.73 22.81
N LEU A 384 -15.92 -1.80 22.73
CA LEU A 384 -15.66 -2.54 21.51
C LEU A 384 -15.91 -4.01 21.79
N LEU A 385 -16.79 -4.67 21.04
CA LEU A 385 -17.18 -6.07 21.23
C LEU A 385 -17.07 -6.83 19.92
N VAL A 386 -16.39 -7.95 19.94
CA VAL A 386 -16.31 -8.93 18.85
C VAL A 386 -17.28 -10.06 19.14
N ASP A 387 -18.15 -10.39 18.19
CA ASP A 387 -19.05 -11.55 18.20
C ASP A 387 -18.78 -12.38 16.95
N TYR A 388 -18.19 -13.55 17.12
CA TYR A 388 -17.99 -14.55 16.07
C TYR A 388 -18.94 -15.72 16.25
N LYS A 389 -19.62 -16.10 15.17
CA LYS A 389 -20.48 -17.28 15.11
C LYS A 389 -20.08 -18.18 13.95
N ASN A 390 -20.01 -19.47 14.20
CA ASN A 390 -19.76 -20.46 13.16
C ASN A 390 -20.99 -20.67 12.25
N GLY A 391 -20.86 -21.51 11.22
CA GLY A 391 -21.94 -21.82 10.28
C GLY A 391 -23.19 -22.48 10.88
N LYS A 392 -23.09 -22.99 12.10
CA LYS A 392 -24.24 -23.54 12.88
C LYS A 392 -24.93 -22.48 13.74
N GLY A 393 -24.37 -21.27 13.82
CA GLY A 393 -24.87 -20.18 14.67
C GLY A 393 -24.38 -20.26 16.13
N GLU A 394 -23.43 -21.16 16.44
CA GLU A 394 -22.81 -21.26 17.76
C GLU A 394 -21.82 -20.12 17.95
N THR A 395 -21.83 -19.46 19.09
CA THR A 395 -20.93 -18.37 19.42
C THR A 395 -19.55 -18.94 19.79
N GLY A 396 -18.55 -18.65 18.94
CA GLY A 396 -17.18 -19.07 19.19
C GLY A 396 -16.34 -18.00 19.87
N VAL A 397 -16.64 -16.71 19.65
CA VAL A 397 -16.02 -15.58 20.36
C VAL A 397 -17.09 -14.57 20.72
N LEU A 398 -17.13 -14.18 21.97
CA LEU A 398 -17.86 -13.02 22.47
C LEU A 398 -16.96 -12.35 23.50
N LEU A 399 -16.12 -11.44 23.03
CA LEU A 399 -15.13 -10.76 23.87
C LEU A 399 -14.97 -9.33 23.39
N GLY A 400 -14.82 -8.43 24.32
CA GLY A 400 -14.64 -7.03 24.03
C GLY A 400 -13.90 -6.30 25.12
N VAL A 401 -13.82 -5.01 24.96
CA VAL A 401 -13.15 -4.10 25.90
C VAL A 401 -13.97 -2.84 26.08
N ASN A 402 -14.09 -2.42 27.34
CA ASN A 402 -14.56 -1.08 27.70
C ASN A 402 -13.34 -0.23 28.07
N ALA A 403 -13.20 0.93 27.42
CA ALA A 403 -12.09 1.86 27.62
C ALA A 403 -12.61 3.17 28.23
N ARG A 404 -11.96 3.63 29.31
CA ARG A 404 -12.30 4.90 30.02
C ARG A 404 -11.06 5.72 30.30
N PRO A 405 -11.10 7.07 30.19
CA PRO A 405 -10.01 7.91 30.60
C PRO A 405 -9.71 7.78 32.10
N LEU A 406 -8.43 7.72 32.46
CA LEU A 406 -7.97 7.83 33.83
C LEU A 406 -7.76 9.30 34.18
N PHE A 407 -8.37 9.77 35.28
CA PHE A 407 -8.19 11.10 35.78
C PHE A 407 -7.57 11.04 37.20
N GLU A 408 -6.42 11.67 37.42
CA GLU A 408 -5.86 11.94 38.74
C GLU A 408 -6.07 13.41 39.08
N GLY A 409 -6.90 13.69 40.09
CA GLY A 409 -7.16 15.06 40.56
C GLY A 409 -7.93 15.93 39.55
N HIS A 410 -7.73 17.24 39.58
CA HIS A 410 -8.41 18.24 38.74
C HIS A 410 -7.76 18.45 37.35
N GLY A 411 -7.13 17.46 36.76
CA GLY A 411 -6.33 17.60 35.55
C GLY A 411 -6.79 16.78 34.35
N LYS A 412 -6.04 16.94 33.27
CA LYS A 412 -6.15 16.14 32.04
C LYS A 412 -5.91 14.68 32.35
N GLY A 413 -6.65 13.79 31.70
CA GLY A 413 -6.54 12.35 31.90
C GLY A 413 -5.09 11.83 31.80
N ASN A 414 -4.66 11.07 32.79
CA ASN A 414 -3.30 10.51 32.89
C ASN A 414 -3.11 9.21 32.13
N GLY A 415 -4.16 8.69 31.50
CA GLY A 415 -4.12 7.44 30.79
C GLY A 415 -5.50 6.94 30.38
N ILE A 416 -5.57 5.65 30.11
CA ILE A 416 -6.82 4.93 29.77
C ILE A 416 -6.92 3.67 30.62
N ALA A 417 -8.08 3.45 31.23
CA ALA A 417 -8.43 2.21 31.89
C ALA A 417 -9.22 1.33 30.91
N PHE A 418 -8.89 0.06 30.87
CA PHE A 418 -9.59 -0.95 30.10
C PHE A 418 -10.14 -2.01 31.04
N THR A 419 -11.35 -2.49 30.74
CA THR A 419 -11.94 -3.70 31.32
C THR A 419 -12.44 -4.60 30.20
N LEU A 420 -12.23 -5.89 30.33
CA LEU A 420 -12.76 -6.85 29.37
C LEU A 420 -14.27 -7.08 29.62
N ILE A 421 -15.02 -7.25 28.57
CA ILE A 421 -16.48 -7.45 28.58
C ILE A 421 -16.88 -8.59 27.64
N PRO A 422 -18.03 -9.26 27.88
CA PRO A 422 -18.88 -9.20 29.06
C PRO A 422 -18.23 -9.85 30.30
N GLU A 423 -18.92 -9.91 31.47
CA GLU A 423 -18.44 -10.59 32.68
C GLU A 423 -18.15 -12.08 32.46
N ASN A 424 -18.86 -12.72 31.55
CA ASN A 424 -18.64 -14.11 31.15
C ASN A 424 -18.34 -14.15 29.64
N PRO A 425 -17.11 -13.84 29.21
CA PRO A 425 -16.75 -13.87 27.81
C PRO A 425 -16.73 -15.29 27.26
N ILE A 426 -16.89 -15.41 25.95
CA ILE A 426 -16.73 -16.66 25.23
C ILE A 426 -15.47 -16.52 24.35
N VAL A 427 -14.55 -17.47 24.46
CA VAL A 427 -13.36 -17.58 23.63
C VAL A 427 -13.25 -19.04 23.18
N ALA A 428 -13.07 -19.27 21.89
CA ALA A 428 -12.94 -20.60 21.33
C ALA A 428 -14.09 -21.55 21.73
N PHE A 429 -15.34 -21.08 21.66
CA PHE A 429 -16.57 -21.76 22.07
C PHE A 429 -16.66 -22.11 23.56
N GLN A 430 -15.65 -21.76 24.38
CA GLN A 430 -15.65 -21.98 25.82
C GLN A 430 -16.05 -20.71 26.56
N ARG A 431 -16.81 -20.88 27.65
CA ARG A 431 -17.21 -19.79 28.53
C ARG A 431 -16.18 -19.59 29.62
N PHE A 432 -15.70 -18.37 29.77
CA PHE A 432 -14.75 -17.97 30.80
C PHE A 432 -15.44 -17.10 31.87
N HIS A 433 -14.78 -16.94 32.98
CA HIS A 433 -15.14 -16.01 34.05
C HIS A 433 -13.88 -15.33 34.58
N PHE A 434 -14.05 -14.15 35.12
CA PHE A 434 -12.97 -13.41 35.77
C PHE A 434 -12.97 -13.71 37.28
N ASN A 435 -11.76 -13.79 37.86
CA ASN A 435 -11.65 -13.74 39.32
C ASN A 435 -12.08 -12.40 39.85
N GLU A 436 -12.64 -12.33 41.05
CA GLU A 436 -13.16 -11.10 41.65
C GLU A 436 -12.10 -9.99 41.65
N ASN A 437 -12.47 -8.80 41.16
CA ASN A 437 -11.61 -7.60 41.02
C ASN A 437 -10.37 -7.75 40.12
N HIS A 438 -10.25 -8.85 39.36
CA HIS A 438 -9.12 -9.11 38.47
C HIS A 438 -9.52 -9.00 36.98
N ASN A 439 -9.94 -7.81 36.59
CA ASN A 439 -10.32 -7.51 35.20
C ASN A 439 -10.11 -6.01 34.93
N TRP A 440 -8.86 -5.56 34.99
CA TRP A 440 -8.52 -4.20 34.63
C TRP A 440 -7.09 -4.08 34.07
N ILE A 441 -6.91 -3.13 33.14
CA ILE A 441 -5.64 -2.73 32.56
C ILE A 441 -5.60 -1.21 32.53
N TYR A 442 -4.54 -0.59 33.06
CA TYR A 442 -4.32 0.85 33.05
C TYR A 442 -3.13 1.18 32.17
N LEU A 443 -3.37 1.87 31.08
CA LEU A 443 -2.33 2.43 30.21
C LEU A 443 -2.15 3.90 30.57
N HIS A 444 -1.03 4.24 31.20
CA HIS A 444 -0.70 5.60 31.56
C HIS A 444 -0.13 6.40 30.38
N LYS A 445 -0.15 7.73 30.49
CA LYS A 445 0.33 8.66 29.45
C LYS A 445 1.81 8.46 29.09
N ASN A 446 2.63 8.01 30.04
CA ASN A 446 4.04 7.66 29.83
C ASN A 446 4.25 6.25 29.27
N MET A 447 3.17 5.62 28.73
CA MET A 447 3.16 4.26 28.20
C MET A 447 3.35 3.15 29.24
N ARG A 448 3.34 3.47 30.55
CA ARG A 448 3.36 2.47 31.60
C ARG A 448 2.01 1.72 31.65
N VAL A 449 2.08 0.40 31.62
CA VAL A 449 0.92 -0.50 31.74
C VAL A 449 0.88 -1.09 33.14
N TYR A 450 -0.25 -1.00 33.78
CA TYR A 450 -0.58 -1.80 34.95
C TYR A 450 -1.76 -2.68 34.59
N ALA A 451 -1.64 -3.98 34.80
CA ALA A 451 -2.68 -4.94 34.50
C ALA A 451 -2.94 -5.85 35.68
N ASN A 452 -4.17 -6.25 35.81
CA ASN A 452 -4.59 -7.34 36.69
C ASN A 452 -5.81 -8.00 36.03
N VAL A 453 -5.54 -8.95 35.14
CA VAL A 453 -6.55 -9.74 34.43
C VAL A 453 -6.31 -11.19 34.75
N ASP A 454 -7.32 -11.87 35.25
CA ASP A 454 -7.27 -13.29 35.59
C ASP A 454 -8.57 -13.93 35.13
N MET A 455 -8.50 -14.67 34.01
CA MET A 455 -9.65 -15.22 33.33
C MET A 455 -9.48 -16.73 33.09
N TRP A 456 -10.38 -17.53 33.62
CA TRP A 456 -10.34 -18.98 33.58
C TRP A 456 -11.69 -19.60 33.21
N ASP A 457 -11.67 -20.77 32.60
CA ASP A 457 -12.84 -21.63 32.46
C ASP A 457 -12.97 -22.61 33.64
N GLU A 458 -14.00 -23.46 33.62
CA GLU A 458 -14.24 -24.45 34.67
C GLU A 458 -13.19 -25.59 34.72
N GLU A 459 -12.43 -25.79 33.60
CA GLU A 459 -11.39 -26.82 33.48
C GLU A 459 -10.00 -26.31 33.84
N GLY A 460 -9.87 -24.98 34.16
CA GLY A 460 -8.60 -24.33 34.49
C GLY A 460 -7.78 -23.91 33.26
N MET A 461 -8.41 -23.86 32.08
CA MET A 461 -7.87 -23.22 30.90
C MET A 461 -8.03 -21.69 31.00
N GLY A 462 -7.04 -20.91 30.64
CA GLY A 462 -7.19 -19.46 30.67
C GLY A 462 -5.90 -18.67 30.58
N PHE A 463 -6.00 -17.42 30.99
CA PHE A 463 -4.82 -16.57 31.04
C PHE A 463 -4.87 -15.59 32.22
N ARG A 464 -3.69 -15.25 32.70
CA ARG A 464 -3.45 -14.21 33.70
C ARG A 464 -2.42 -13.21 33.17
N VAL A 465 -2.70 -11.92 33.37
CA VAL A 465 -1.74 -10.85 33.15
C VAL A 465 -1.71 -9.99 34.40
N HIS A 466 -0.55 -9.89 35.03
CA HIS A 466 -0.42 -9.25 36.32
C HIS A 466 0.81 -8.35 36.39
N SER A 467 0.62 -7.09 36.75
CA SER A 467 1.73 -6.18 37.05
C SER A 467 2.19 -6.35 38.48
N VAL A 468 3.50 -6.43 38.69
CA VAL A 468 4.08 -6.59 40.04
C VAL A 468 3.76 -5.39 40.92
N PRO A 469 3.07 -5.57 42.07
CA PRO A 469 2.67 -4.46 42.92
C PRO A 469 3.87 -3.77 43.57
N GLY A 470 3.80 -2.44 43.63
CA GLY A 470 4.77 -1.64 44.36
C GLY A 470 6.09 -1.35 43.63
N ASP A 471 6.26 -1.85 42.42
CA ASP A 471 7.38 -1.47 41.57
C ASP A 471 7.17 -0.02 41.06
N THR A 472 7.99 0.89 41.49
CA THR A 472 7.98 2.30 41.08
C THR A 472 9.18 2.68 40.22
N VAL A 473 10.11 1.75 40.01
CA VAL A 473 11.38 1.95 39.31
C VAL A 473 11.28 1.57 37.84
N SER A 474 10.65 0.42 37.56
CA SER A 474 10.50 -0.08 36.19
C SER A 474 9.44 0.67 35.40
N LEU A 475 9.64 0.86 34.11
CA LEU A 475 8.61 1.34 33.19
C LEU A 475 7.53 0.28 33.00
N GLN A 476 7.94 -0.99 32.93
CA GLN A 476 7.04 -2.16 32.86
C GLN A 476 7.58 -3.25 33.78
N ASN A 477 6.69 -3.96 34.44
CA ASN A 477 7.00 -5.16 35.22
C ASN A 477 5.74 -6.03 35.26
N ILE A 478 5.68 -7.02 34.37
CA ILE A 478 4.45 -7.75 34.04
C ILE A 478 4.74 -9.25 33.99
N ASP A 479 3.92 -10.00 34.70
CA ASP A 479 3.80 -11.46 34.58
C ASP A 479 2.66 -11.82 33.63
N VAL A 480 2.90 -12.76 32.76
CA VAL A 480 1.92 -13.33 31.84
C VAL A 480 1.91 -14.84 32.01
N GLU A 481 0.74 -15.41 32.25
CA GLU A 481 0.54 -16.83 32.34
C GLU A 481 -0.62 -17.25 31.43
N ILE A 482 -0.38 -18.24 30.57
CA ILE A 482 -1.40 -18.89 29.74
C ILE A 482 -1.36 -20.38 30.08
N ARG A 483 -2.51 -20.95 30.42
CA ARG A 483 -2.60 -22.37 30.80
C ARG A 483 -3.49 -23.14 29.86
N ARG A 484 -2.93 -24.22 29.30
CA ARG A 484 -3.63 -25.31 28.66
C ARG A 484 -4.65 -24.90 27.60
N ILE A 485 -4.32 -23.81 26.84
CA ILE A 485 -5.17 -23.37 25.73
C ILE A 485 -5.17 -24.46 24.66
N ARG A 486 -6.34 -25.00 24.32
CA ARG A 486 -6.50 -25.96 23.23
C ARG A 486 -6.40 -25.22 21.90
N LEU A 487 -5.31 -25.39 21.16
CA LEU A 487 -5.05 -24.67 19.91
C LEU A 487 -6.12 -24.93 18.86
N GLN A 488 -6.69 -26.13 18.80
CA GLN A 488 -7.77 -26.45 17.86
C GLN A 488 -9.03 -25.61 18.11
N GLU A 489 -9.30 -25.21 19.33
CA GLU A 489 -10.43 -24.34 19.63
C GLU A 489 -10.18 -22.92 19.13
N ILE A 490 -8.94 -22.39 19.31
CA ILE A 490 -8.54 -21.10 18.77
C ILE A 490 -8.58 -21.10 17.24
N THR A 491 -7.98 -22.13 16.59
CA THR A 491 -7.95 -22.19 15.12
C THR A 491 -9.35 -22.41 14.52
N SER A 492 -10.27 -23.06 15.26
CA SER A 492 -11.65 -23.27 14.81
C SER A 492 -12.47 -21.97 14.68
N VAL A 493 -12.09 -20.90 15.38
CA VAL A 493 -12.73 -19.57 15.25
C VAL A 493 -12.01 -18.64 14.28
N LEU A 494 -10.92 -19.12 13.68
CA LEU A 494 -10.15 -18.39 12.67
C LEU A 494 -10.36 -19.01 11.29
N PRO A 495 -11.35 -18.58 10.52
CA PRO A 495 -11.57 -19.10 9.17
C PRO A 495 -10.31 -18.89 8.32
N TYR A 496 -10.02 -19.82 7.42
CA TYR A 496 -8.84 -19.78 6.52
C TYR A 496 -7.49 -19.98 7.22
N PHE A 497 -7.48 -20.29 8.51
CA PHE A 497 -6.26 -20.65 9.23
C PHE A 497 -6.04 -22.17 9.16
N PRO A 498 -4.79 -22.66 9.06
CA PRO A 498 -4.51 -24.09 9.04
C PRO A 498 -4.94 -24.77 10.36
N GLU A 499 -5.31 -26.04 10.28
CA GLU A 499 -5.70 -26.83 11.47
C GLU A 499 -4.46 -27.09 12.34
N ILE A 500 -4.45 -26.49 13.55
CA ILE A 500 -3.39 -26.71 14.54
C ILE A 500 -4.05 -27.27 15.80
N THR A 501 -3.52 -28.35 16.34
CA THR A 501 -3.98 -28.92 17.61
C THR A 501 -2.86 -29.04 18.62
N GLY A 502 -3.18 -29.10 19.88
CA GLY A 502 -2.24 -29.22 20.99
C GLY A 502 -2.68 -28.39 22.20
N LEU A 503 -2.04 -28.63 23.34
CA LEU A 503 -2.24 -27.84 24.56
C LEU A 503 -1.12 -26.82 24.73
N PHE A 504 -1.42 -25.56 24.52
CA PHE A 504 -0.48 -24.45 24.66
C PHE A 504 -0.45 -23.91 26.09
N SER A 505 0.75 -23.74 26.62
CA SER A 505 1.02 -23.05 27.89
C SER A 505 2.15 -22.05 27.71
N LEU A 506 2.09 -20.95 28.45
CA LEU A 506 3.11 -19.90 28.46
C LEU A 506 3.25 -19.33 29.87
N GLU A 507 4.49 -19.20 30.33
CA GLU A 507 4.84 -18.37 31.51
C GLU A 507 5.89 -17.35 31.05
N ALA A 508 5.66 -16.08 31.31
CA ALA A 508 6.59 -15.02 30.91
C ALA A 508 6.64 -13.90 31.94
N HIS A 509 7.84 -13.44 32.23
CA HIS A 509 8.10 -12.29 33.07
C HIS A 509 8.86 -11.23 32.29
N TYR A 510 8.30 -10.03 32.20
CA TYR A 510 8.83 -8.92 31.41
C TYR A 510 9.07 -7.70 32.29
N ILE A 511 10.33 -7.23 32.32
CA ILE A 511 10.73 -5.99 33.00
C ILE A 511 11.37 -5.06 31.99
N GLN A 512 10.92 -3.82 31.96
CA GLN A 512 11.55 -2.75 31.21
C GLN A 512 11.86 -1.57 32.12
N THR A 513 13.08 -1.09 32.07
CA THR A 513 13.53 0.16 32.68
C THR A 513 13.76 1.21 31.59
N GLU A 514 14.20 2.41 31.97
CA GLU A 514 14.60 3.43 30.97
C GLU A 514 15.80 3.02 30.12
N LYS A 515 16.61 2.09 30.59
CA LYS A 515 17.89 1.69 29.96
C LYS A 515 17.92 0.23 29.51
N ASP A 516 17.22 -0.63 30.22
CA ASP A 516 17.39 -2.06 30.12
C ASP A 516 16.06 -2.79 29.91
N LEU A 517 16.12 -3.92 29.22
CA LEU A 517 15.08 -4.88 29.02
C LEU A 517 15.46 -6.20 29.68
N GLN A 518 14.54 -6.81 30.41
CA GLN A 518 14.66 -8.16 30.91
C GLN A 518 13.41 -8.95 30.53
N LEU A 519 13.61 -10.15 30.00
CA LEU A 519 12.56 -11.09 29.65
C LEU A 519 12.96 -12.47 30.10
N SER A 520 12.04 -13.19 30.72
CA SER A 520 12.13 -14.65 30.90
C SER A 520 10.80 -15.22 30.43
N ALA A 521 10.85 -16.17 29.52
CA ALA A 521 9.65 -16.78 28.96
C ALA A 521 9.88 -18.28 28.73
N GLU A 522 8.87 -19.06 29.04
CA GLU A 522 8.79 -20.49 28.74
C GLU A 522 7.43 -20.79 28.12
N ALA A 523 7.43 -21.35 26.92
CA ALA A 523 6.24 -21.73 26.19
C ALA A 523 6.30 -23.21 25.82
N SER A 524 5.19 -23.92 25.96
CA SER A 524 5.08 -25.32 25.57
C SER A 524 3.79 -25.60 24.81
N VAL A 525 3.86 -26.59 23.93
CA VAL A 525 2.70 -27.18 23.26
C VAL A 525 2.83 -28.69 23.38
N ASP A 526 1.92 -29.30 24.14
CA ASP A 526 1.84 -30.74 24.24
C ASP A 526 1.04 -31.30 23.06
N GLU A 527 1.48 -32.40 22.48
CA GLU A 527 0.86 -33.11 21.35
C GLU A 527 0.54 -32.20 20.15
N LEU A 528 1.47 -31.33 19.80
CA LEU A 528 1.32 -30.43 18.65
C LEU A 528 1.11 -31.21 17.36
N THR A 529 0.03 -30.88 16.64
CA THR A 529 -0.16 -31.29 15.24
C THR A 529 -0.41 -30.09 14.35
N TYR A 530 -0.02 -30.19 13.10
CA TYR A 530 -0.28 -29.22 12.05
C TYR A 530 -0.86 -29.94 10.82
N GLU A 531 -2.01 -29.50 10.31
CA GLU A 531 -2.69 -30.12 9.17
C GLU A 531 -2.81 -31.67 9.34
N ARG A 532 -3.17 -32.13 10.56
CA ARG A 532 -3.28 -33.55 10.96
C ARG A 532 -1.96 -34.33 10.97
N GLN A 533 -0.83 -33.67 10.81
CA GLN A 533 0.49 -34.29 10.93
C GLN A 533 1.06 -34.03 12.32
N ARG A 534 1.48 -35.11 13.01
CA ARG A 534 2.04 -35.01 14.37
C ARG A 534 3.45 -34.41 14.33
N ILE A 535 3.64 -33.32 15.07
CA ILE A 535 4.93 -32.74 15.40
C ILE A 535 5.46 -33.33 16.71
N GLY A 536 4.59 -33.45 17.72
CA GLY A 536 4.91 -33.96 19.07
C GLY A 536 4.96 -32.85 20.10
N ASP A 537 5.57 -33.14 21.26
CA ASP A 537 5.72 -32.16 22.33
C ASP A 537 6.85 -31.18 22.01
N VAL A 538 6.56 -29.87 22.11
CA VAL A 538 7.52 -28.80 21.83
C VAL A 538 7.53 -27.83 23.00
N ALA A 539 8.74 -27.50 23.52
CA ALA A 539 8.91 -26.44 24.50
C ALA A 539 10.02 -25.48 24.09
N LEU A 540 9.79 -24.19 24.25
CA LEU A 540 10.72 -23.11 23.96
C LEU A 540 10.91 -22.29 25.23
N GLY A 541 12.17 -22.16 25.70
CA GLY A 541 12.53 -21.21 26.74
C GLY A 541 13.44 -20.11 26.19
N ALA A 542 13.28 -18.90 26.72
CA ALA A 542 14.12 -17.78 26.38
C ALA A 542 14.32 -16.85 27.57
N THR A 543 15.57 -16.43 27.80
CA THR A 543 15.90 -15.39 28.77
C THR A 543 16.70 -14.30 28.09
N TRP A 544 16.35 -13.05 28.42
CA TRP A 544 17.04 -11.86 27.96
C TRP A 544 17.34 -11.00 29.18
N LEU A 545 18.61 -10.82 29.52
CA LEU A 545 19.04 -10.19 30.77
C LEU A 545 20.01 -9.05 30.49
N PRO A 546 19.87 -7.91 31.20
CA PRO A 546 20.84 -6.83 31.15
C PRO A 546 22.14 -7.23 31.84
N GLY A 547 23.25 -6.77 31.28
CA GLY A 547 24.57 -6.97 31.80
C GLY A 547 25.32 -5.68 32.05
N GLU A 548 26.58 -5.79 32.45
CA GLU A 548 27.43 -4.64 32.66
C GLU A 548 27.74 -3.86 31.36
N GLN A 549 27.89 -2.54 31.45
CA GLN A 549 28.25 -1.65 30.34
C GLN A 549 27.23 -1.63 29.20
N GLY A 550 25.93 -1.87 29.50
CA GLY A 550 24.85 -1.87 28.51
C GLY A 550 24.79 -3.10 27.62
N LYS A 551 25.55 -4.15 27.93
CA LYS A 551 25.43 -5.45 27.26
C LYS A 551 24.09 -6.08 27.60
N GLN A 552 23.57 -6.92 26.69
CA GLN A 552 22.40 -7.75 26.92
C GLN A 552 22.80 -9.21 26.69
N TYR A 553 22.37 -10.11 27.53
CA TYR A 553 22.61 -11.56 27.40
C TYR A 553 21.33 -12.26 27.00
N LEU A 554 21.44 -13.15 26.03
CA LEU A 554 20.37 -14.01 25.53
C LEU A 554 20.74 -15.46 25.79
N ASN A 555 19.81 -16.21 26.35
CA ASN A 555 19.86 -17.66 26.33
C ASN A 555 18.51 -18.16 25.85
N ALA A 556 18.46 -19.12 24.94
CA ALA A 556 17.24 -19.75 24.45
C ALA A 556 17.49 -21.23 24.19
N TYR A 557 16.46 -22.03 24.41
CA TYR A 557 16.47 -23.46 24.11
C TYR A 557 15.16 -23.89 23.43
N LEU A 558 15.24 -24.94 22.67
CA LEU A 558 14.10 -25.64 22.08
C LEU A 558 14.18 -27.12 22.46
N ASN A 559 13.13 -27.62 23.09
CA ASN A 559 12.96 -29.03 23.37
C ASN A 559 11.93 -29.64 22.40
N HIS A 560 12.20 -30.85 21.95
CA HIS A 560 11.29 -31.66 21.18
C HIS A 560 11.20 -33.07 21.80
N GLU A 561 10.00 -33.53 22.11
CA GLU A 561 9.77 -34.84 22.79
C GLU A 561 10.66 -35.00 24.04
N GLN A 562 10.76 -33.95 24.88
CA GLN A 562 11.58 -33.86 26.10
C GLN A 562 13.10 -33.84 25.89
N ALA A 563 13.59 -33.90 24.65
CA ALA A 563 15.02 -33.75 24.36
C ALA A 563 15.32 -32.29 23.96
N GLU A 564 16.39 -31.74 24.46
CA GLU A 564 16.89 -30.44 24.06
C GLU A 564 17.57 -30.56 22.68
N VAL A 565 16.92 -29.98 21.66
CA VAL A 565 17.36 -30.11 20.26
C VAL A 565 18.03 -28.84 19.71
N LEU A 566 17.89 -27.72 20.43
CA LEU A 566 18.57 -26.48 20.11
C LEU A 566 18.83 -25.69 21.37
N VAL A 567 20.08 -25.17 21.48
CA VAL A 567 20.46 -24.17 22.49
C VAL A 567 21.14 -23.01 21.81
N ALA A 568 20.83 -21.82 22.25
CA ALA A 568 21.43 -20.59 21.76
C ALA A 568 21.83 -19.71 22.94
N ASP A 569 23.13 -19.42 23.03
CA ASP A 569 23.72 -18.54 24.03
C ASP A 569 24.34 -17.34 23.34
N GLY A 570 24.01 -16.16 23.79
CA GLY A 570 24.49 -14.97 23.11
C GLY A 570 24.49 -13.70 23.94
N LYS A 571 25.03 -12.69 23.34
CA LYS A 571 25.04 -11.33 23.86
C LYS A 571 24.89 -10.29 22.77
N LEU A 572 24.26 -9.21 23.11
CA LEU A 572 24.20 -7.98 22.35
C LEU A 572 25.12 -6.96 23.00
N VAL A 573 26.06 -6.42 22.24
CA VAL A 573 27.06 -5.45 22.72
C VAL A 573 26.83 -4.11 22.05
N PRO A 574 26.53 -3.04 22.81
CA PRO A 574 26.37 -1.71 22.24
C PRO A 574 27.69 -1.22 21.63
N THR A 575 27.63 -0.70 20.40
CA THR A 575 28.79 -0.15 19.70
C THR A 575 28.80 1.37 19.73
N ARG A 576 29.97 2.00 19.57
CA ARG A 576 30.12 3.46 19.47
C ARG A 576 29.40 4.07 18.26
N THR A 577 29.04 3.25 17.28
CA THR A 577 28.36 3.67 16.04
C THR A 577 26.83 3.67 16.17
N GLY A 578 26.29 3.29 17.34
CA GLY A 578 24.84 3.22 17.57
C GLY A 578 24.15 1.98 16.97
N LYS A 579 24.92 1.05 16.38
CA LYS A 579 24.43 -0.27 15.93
C LYS A 579 24.98 -1.33 16.86
N ASP A 580 24.10 -2.08 17.52
CA ASP A 580 24.50 -3.13 18.43
C ASP A 580 25.14 -4.30 17.68
N SER A 581 26.17 -4.91 18.27
CA SER A 581 26.85 -6.08 17.76
C SER A 581 26.29 -7.34 18.42
N LEU A 582 25.84 -8.27 17.60
CA LEU A 582 25.33 -9.57 18.01
C LEU A 582 26.47 -10.59 18.06
N GLU A 583 26.51 -11.39 19.11
CA GLU A 583 27.38 -12.59 19.24
C GLU A 583 26.52 -13.71 19.84
N VAL A 584 26.12 -14.70 19.02
CA VAL A 584 25.30 -15.84 19.46
C VAL A 584 25.94 -17.12 18.99
N ASN A 585 26.07 -18.07 19.90
CA ASN A 585 26.46 -19.45 19.61
C ASN A 585 25.22 -20.33 19.70
N THR A 586 24.95 -21.09 18.66
CA THR A 586 23.80 -21.98 18.60
C THR A 586 24.30 -23.40 18.37
N THR A 587 23.86 -24.33 19.20
CA THR A 587 24.09 -25.76 19.09
C THR A 587 22.81 -26.46 18.74
N LEU A 588 22.84 -27.33 17.74
CA LEU A 588 21.77 -28.25 17.37
C LEU A 588 22.24 -29.67 17.75
N GLU A 589 21.40 -30.39 18.49
CA GLU A 589 21.64 -31.78 18.87
C GLU A 589 20.42 -32.63 18.51
N HIS A 590 20.62 -33.54 17.55
CA HIS A 590 19.59 -34.46 17.06
C HIS A 590 18.28 -33.77 16.68
N PHE A 591 18.36 -32.60 16.04
CA PHE A 591 17.19 -31.87 15.59
C PHE A 591 16.41 -32.68 14.53
N PRO A 592 15.19 -33.13 14.80
CA PRO A 592 14.51 -34.10 13.95
C PRO A 592 13.95 -33.46 12.68
N LEU A 593 14.51 -33.76 11.52
CA LEU A 593 14.07 -33.20 10.24
C LEU A 593 12.67 -33.65 9.83
N ARG A 594 12.13 -34.72 10.43
CA ARG A 594 10.73 -35.16 10.24
C ARG A 594 9.70 -34.06 10.58
N VAL A 595 10.04 -33.13 11.47
CA VAL A 595 9.18 -32.00 11.82
C VAL A 595 8.92 -31.09 10.60
N ALA A 596 9.88 -30.99 9.69
CA ALA A 596 9.70 -30.19 8.47
C ALA A 596 8.67 -30.77 7.48
N ASN A 597 8.31 -32.06 7.61
CA ASN A 597 7.34 -32.69 6.71
C ASN A 597 5.96 -32.03 6.73
N VAL A 598 5.57 -31.42 7.83
CA VAL A 598 4.27 -30.76 7.99
C VAL A 598 4.14 -29.53 7.08
N PHE A 599 5.24 -28.95 6.65
CA PHE A 599 5.28 -27.76 5.77
C PHE A 599 5.45 -28.13 4.27
N ILE A 600 5.59 -29.45 3.96
CA ILE A 600 5.76 -29.92 2.59
C ILE A 600 4.39 -30.17 1.95
N PRO A 601 4.01 -29.39 0.91
CA PRO A 601 2.71 -29.55 0.26
C PRO A 601 2.51 -30.97 -0.27
N ASP A 602 1.28 -31.50 -0.11
CA ASP A 602 0.83 -32.81 -0.64
C ASP A 602 1.74 -34.00 -0.31
N GLN A 603 2.63 -33.86 0.70
CA GLN A 603 3.64 -34.87 1.05
C GLN A 603 4.47 -35.35 -0.16
N MET A 604 4.77 -34.44 -1.08
CA MET A 604 5.54 -34.75 -2.29
C MET A 604 6.84 -35.47 -1.96
N VAL A 605 7.44 -35.12 -0.83
CA VAL A 605 8.62 -35.80 -0.26
C VAL A 605 8.44 -36.00 1.25
N THR A 606 9.10 -37.00 1.81
CA THR A 606 9.17 -37.24 3.25
C THR A 606 10.60 -37.17 3.71
N LEU A 607 10.88 -36.27 4.65
CA LEU A 607 12.18 -36.14 5.32
C LEU A 607 12.24 -37.06 6.54
N SER A 608 13.40 -37.64 6.79
CA SER A 608 13.71 -38.40 8.00
C SER A 608 15.18 -38.21 8.37
N GLY A 609 15.54 -38.59 9.61
CA GLY A 609 16.87 -38.36 10.18
C GLY A 609 16.96 -37.07 10.96
N ASP A 610 18.14 -36.83 11.51
CA ASP A 610 18.39 -35.73 12.45
C ASP A 610 19.49 -34.79 11.92
N MET A 611 19.49 -33.59 12.42
CA MET A 611 20.51 -32.58 12.08
C MET A 611 21.22 -32.12 13.34
N ASP A 612 22.52 -32.24 13.33
CA ASP A 612 23.43 -31.70 14.34
C ASP A 612 24.18 -30.49 13.78
N GLY A 613 24.66 -29.60 14.64
CA GLY A 613 25.47 -28.49 14.18
C GLY A 613 25.82 -27.47 15.23
N ASN A 614 26.82 -26.67 14.88
CA ASN A 614 27.26 -25.54 15.69
C ASN A 614 27.33 -24.31 14.80
N LEU A 615 26.60 -23.28 15.18
CA LEU A 615 26.54 -22.02 14.45
C LEU A 615 27.01 -20.87 15.35
N ASN A 616 27.87 -20.03 14.81
CA ASN A 616 28.28 -18.78 15.42
C ASN A 616 27.73 -17.62 14.59
N ILE A 617 26.88 -16.81 15.20
CA ILE A 617 26.23 -15.69 14.59
C ILE A 617 26.82 -14.41 15.18
N THR A 618 27.42 -13.58 14.34
CA THR A 618 28.08 -12.33 14.72
C THR A 618 27.65 -11.16 13.83
N GLY A 619 28.07 -9.94 14.16
CA GLY A 619 27.80 -8.76 13.34
C GLY A 619 26.63 -7.92 13.84
N SER A 620 26.00 -7.15 12.98
CA SER A 620 24.86 -6.32 13.38
C SER A 620 23.54 -7.11 13.33
N THR A 621 22.55 -6.67 14.08
CA THR A 621 21.21 -7.24 14.04
C THR A 621 20.52 -7.11 12.66
N GLU A 622 20.92 -6.11 11.86
CA GLU A 622 20.40 -5.90 10.49
C GLU A 622 21.09 -6.82 9.47
N GLN A 623 22.36 -7.15 9.69
CA GLN A 623 23.18 -7.97 8.79
C GLN A 623 24.02 -8.96 9.61
N PRO A 624 23.39 -10.04 10.13
CA PRO A 624 24.10 -11.07 10.88
C PRO A 624 25.01 -11.86 9.95
N LEU A 625 26.17 -12.23 10.47
CA LEU A 625 27.16 -13.06 9.82
C LEU A 625 27.16 -14.44 10.47
N ILE A 626 26.75 -15.45 9.74
CA ILE A 626 26.63 -16.83 10.22
C ILE A 626 27.81 -17.64 9.72
N ASN A 627 28.48 -18.29 10.66
CA ASN A 627 29.54 -19.26 10.43
C ASN A 627 29.25 -20.52 11.23
N GLY A 628 29.78 -21.67 10.80
CA GLY A 628 29.63 -22.91 11.52
C GLY A 628 29.57 -24.14 10.64
N GLU A 629 28.99 -25.19 11.16
CA GLU A 629 28.82 -26.45 10.44
C GLU A 629 27.51 -27.14 10.78
N LEU A 630 27.01 -27.88 9.82
CA LEU A 630 25.81 -28.72 9.93
C LEU A 630 26.18 -30.16 9.54
N ILE A 631 25.68 -31.13 10.28
CA ILE A 631 25.84 -32.55 10.03
C ILE A 631 24.44 -33.14 9.84
N LEU A 632 24.25 -33.85 8.73
CA LEU A 632 22.99 -34.54 8.44
C LEU A 632 23.13 -36.00 8.90
N ASP A 633 22.70 -36.30 10.11
CA ASP A 633 22.79 -37.68 10.66
C ASP A 633 21.62 -38.53 10.13
N SER A 634 21.97 -39.54 9.34
CA SER A 634 21.06 -40.54 8.79
C SER A 634 19.90 -39.90 8.02
N VAL A 635 20.11 -38.71 7.47
CA VAL A 635 19.06 -37.96 6.77
C VAL A 635 18.73 -38.63 5.45
N SER A 636 17.41 -38.78 5.21
CA SER A 636 16.93 -39.24 3.92
C SER A 636 15.68 -38.48 3.46
N VAL A 637 15.53 -38.38 2.14
CA VAL A 637 14.38 -37.78 1.46
C VAL A 637 13.74 -38.83 0.57
N LEU A 638 12.52 -39.23 0.93
CA LEU A 638 11.74 -40.20 0.15
C LEU A 638 10.70 -39.47 -0.68
N SER A 639 10.76 -39.62 -1.99
CA SER A 639 9.66 -39.23 -2.90
C SER A 639 8.80 -40.46 -3.22
N ARG A 640 7.58 -40.50 -2.71
CA ARG A 640 6.65 -41.62 -2.95
C ARG A 640 6.20 -41.66 -4.42
N GLN A 641 5.99 -40.51 -5.03
CA GLN A 641 5.52 -40.37 -6.38
C GLN A 641 6.52 -40.92 -7.41
N TYR A 642 7.79 -40.72 -7.17
CA TYR A 642 8.89 -41.22 -8.02
C TYR A 642 9.57 -42.45 -7.44
N GLY A 643 9.20 -42.90 -6.23
CA GLY A 643 9.82 -44.05 -5.57
C GLY A 643 11.31 -43.91 -5.31
N ALA A 644 11.81 -42.69 -5.27
CA ALA A 644 13.22 -42.40 -5.07
C ALA A 644 13.50 -42.07 -3.60
N ASN A 645 14.49 -42.76 -3.01
CA ASN A 645 14.93 -42.49 -1.64
C ASN A 645 16.40 -42.02 -1.66
N PHE A 646 16.60 -40.73 -1.38
CA PHE A 646 17.90 -40.09 -1.35
C PHE A 646 18.44 -40.08 0.09
N ARG A 647 19.62 -40.62 0.33
CA ARG A 647 20.33 -40.60 1.59
C ARG A 647 21.52 -39.65 1.48
N PHE A 648 21.67 -38.81 2.47
CA PHE A 648 22.68 -37.76 2.48
C PHE A 648 23.97 -38.23 3.19
N ASP A 649 25.06 -37.61 2.83
CA ASP A 649 26.36 -37.81 3.47
C ASP A 649 26.32 -37.22 4.90
N ASN A 650 26.91 -37.94 5.85
CA ASN A 650 27.03 -37.47 7.24
C ASN A 650 28.26 -36.54 7.46
N ARG A 651 28.97 -36.16 6.39
CA ARG A 651 30.08 -35.21 6.52
C ARG A 651 29.55 -33.80 6.83
N PRO A 652 30.29 -33.04 7.66
CA PRO A 652 29.90 -31.66 7.96
C PRO A 652 29.82 -30.78 6.72
N VAL A 653 28.72 -30.07 6.56
CA VAL A 653 28.52 -29.02 5.57
C VAL A 653 28.86 -27.68 6.24
N GLN A 654 29.88 -27.01 5.73
CA GLN A 654 30.40 -25.78 6.33
C GLN A 654 29.54 -24.57 5.95
N ILE A 655 29.34 -23.71 6.91
CA ILE A 655 28.76 -22.38 6.68
C ILE A 655 29.87 -21.35 6.90
N LYS A 656 30.16 -20.55 5.87
CA LYS A 656 31.18 -19.49 5.93
C LYS A 656 30.60 -18.18 5.40
N ASN A 657 30.53 -17.20 6.26
CA ASN A 657 30.05 -15.85 5.89
C ASN A 657 28.71 -15.89 5.13
N ASN A 658 27.72 -16.54 5.71
CA ASN A 658 26.39 -16.74 5.14
C ASN A 658 26.38 -17.54 3.83
N ARG A 659 27.36 -18.44 3.64
CA ARG A 659 27.40 -19.39 2.53
C ARG A 659 27.44 -20.80 3.05
N LEU A 660 26.51 -21.62 2.62
CA LEU A 660 26.54 -23.06 2.83
C LEU A 660 27.42 -23.66 1.75
N GLU A 661 28.59 -24.21 2.13
CA GLU A 661 29.58 -24.71 1.21
C GLU A 661 29.53 -26.24 1.12
N PHE A 662 29.46 -26.75 -0.10
CA PHE A 662 29.52 -28.19 -0.40
C PHE A 662 30.85 -28.53 -1.04
N ASP A 663 31.57 -29.46 -0.45
CA ASP A 663 32.82 -30.06 -0.99
C ASP A 663 32.57 -31.54 -1.23
N LYS A 664 32.28 -31.91 -2.48
CA LYS A 664 31.97 -33.28 -2.90
C LYS A 664 30.92 -33.94 -2.00
N PHE A 665 29.93 -33.17 -1.59
CA PHE A 665 28.85 -33.66 -0.74
C PHE A 665 28.08 -34.75 -1.47
N ALA A 666 28.00 -35.95 -0.88
CA ALA A 666 27.52 -37.13 -1.53
C ALA A 666 26.04 -37.41 -1.22
N ILE A 667 25.25 -37.70 -2.24
CA ILE A 667 23.86 -38.14 -2.14
C ILE A 667 23.74 -39.52 -2.77
N TYR A 668 23.23 -40.47 -1.99
CA TYR A 668 23.10 -41.88 -2.35
C TYR A 668 21.63 -42.22 -2.57
N THR A 669 21.38 -43.18 -3.46
CA THR A 669 20.11 -43.88 -3.57
C THR A 669 20.28 -45.33 -3.10
N THR A 670 19.81 -46.29 -3.87
CA THR A 670 20.01 -47.73 -3.58
C THR A 670 21.40 -48.23 -3.90
N SER A 671 22.17 -47.56 -4.73
CA SER A 671 23.53 -47.93 -5.08
C SER A 671 24.58 -47.30 -4.16
N LYS A 672 25.82 -47.87 -4.23
CA LYS A 672 26.98 -47.31 -3.53
C LYS A 672 27.61 -46.12 -4.26
N ASN A 673 27.26 -45.90 -5.53
CA ASN A 673 27.76 -44.79 -6.33
C ASN A 673 26.98 -43.54 -5.97
N PRO A 674 27.60 -42.49 -5.43
CA PRO A 674 26.89 -41.26 -5.11
C PRO A 674 26.72 -40.33 -6.32
N PHE A 675 25.82 -39.47 -6.22
CA PHE A 675 25.85 -38.21 -6.90
C PHE A 675 26.51 -37.17 -5.98
N THR A 676 27.46 -36.40 -6.49
CA THR A 676 28.19 -35.42 -5.69
C THR A 676 27.83 -34.00 -6.07
N ILE A 677 27.80 -33.12 -5.05
CA ILE A 677 27.57 -31.70 -5.20
C ILE A 677 28.84 -30.96 -4.72
N ASP A 678 29.31 -30.04 -5.56
CA ASP A 678 30.35 -29.06 -5.25
C ASP A 678 29.82 -27.65 -5.45
N GLY A 679 30.16 -26.71 -4.58
CA GLY A 679 29.75 -25.32 -4.72
C GLY A 679 29.14 -24.76 -3.45
N TYR A 680 28.23 -23.80 -3.61
CA TYR A 680 27.63 -23.13 -2.46
C TYR A 680 26.23 -22.63 -2.70
N VAL A 681 25.51 -22.42 -1.59
CA VAL A 681 24.29 -21.61 -1.51
C VAL A 681 24.60 -20.37 -0.67
N ASP A 682 24.46 -19.21 -1.26
CA ASP A 682 24.72 -17.90 -0.65
C ASP A 682 23.39 -17.32 -0.15
N PHE A 683 23.27 -17.13 1.17
CA PHE A 683 22.09 -16.58 1.84
C PHE A 683 22.38 -15.26 2.58
N ARG A 684 23.39 -14.48 2.13
CA ARG A 684 23.62 -13.12 2.64
C ARG A 684 22.40 -12.21 2.45
N ASP A 685 21.65 -12.42 1.38
CA ASP A 685 20.30 -11.92 1.23
C ASP A 685 19.31 -13.07 1.49
N MET A 686 18.78 -13.13 2.72
CA MET A 686 17.83 -14.17 3.13
C MET A 686 16.51 -14.13 2.37
N SER A 687 16.14 -12.99 1.79
CA SER A 687 14.93 -12.86 0.97
C SER A 687 15.10 -13.49 -0.42
N ARG A 688 16.34 -13.62 -0.90
CA ARG A 688 16.67 -14.17 -2.22
C ARG A 688 17.97 -14.98 -2.22
N PRO A 689 18.01 -16.17 -1.58
CA PRO A 689 19.21 -17.01 -1.57
C PRO A 689 19.60 -17.44 -2.98
N MET A 690 20.92 -17.49 -3.24
CA MET A 690 21.50 -17.78 -4.56
C MET A 690 22.28 -19.08 -4.53
N ALA A 691 21.99 -20.01 -5.43
CA ALA A 691 22.75 -21.24 -5.61
C ALA A 691 23.79 -21.13 -6.73
N ASN A 692 24.95 -21.75 -6.52
CA ASN A 692 25.97 -22.00 -7.53
C ASN A 692 26.58 -23.37 -7.26
N LEU A 693 26.02 -24.41 -7.88
CA LEU A 693 26.32 -25.80 -7.60
C LEU A 693 26.75 -26.51 -8.87
N ASN A 694 27.76 -27.34 -8.75
CA ASN A 694 28.18 -28.32 -9.77
C ASN A 694 27.82 -29.72 -9.27
N MET A 695 27.19 -30.48 -10.14
CA MET A 695 26.71 -31.81 -9.85
C MET A 695 27.39 -32.85 -10.77
N LEU A 696 27.84 -33.97 -10.19
CA LEU A 696 28.49 -35.04 -10.91
C LEU A 696 27.97 -36.39 -10.42
N ALA A 697 27.61 -37.26 -11.34
CA ALA A 697 27.28 -38.65 -11.07
C ALA A 697 27.83 -39.56 -12.16
N GLN A 698 28.28 -40.75 -11.76
CA GLN A 698 28.71 -41.81 -12.64
C GLN A 698 28.05 -43.14 -12.25
N ASN A 699 27.41 -43.79 -13.17
CA ASN A 699 26.64 -45.01 -12.96
C ASN A 699 25.73 -44.89 -11.71
N TYR A 700 25.04 -43.75 -11.64
CA TYR A 700 24.16 -43.45 -10.51
C TYR A 700 22.79 -44.07 -10.73
N THR A 701 22.27 -44.73 -9.71
CA THR A 701 20.90 -45.24 -9.72
C THR A 701 19.95 -44.11 -9.42
N LEU A 702 19.44 -43.42 -10.44
CA LEU A 702 18.51 -42.33 -10.29
C LEU A 702 17.16 -42.79 -9.74
N LEU A 703 16.73 -43.99 -10.16
CA LEU A 703 15.48 -44.61 -9.76
C LEU A 703 15.67 -46.10 -9.57
N ASP A 704 15.13 -46.66 -8.51
CA ASP A 704 14.97 -48.11 -8.27
C ASP A 704 13.66 -48.30 -7.48
N ALA A 705 12.54 -48.21 -8.18
CA ALA A 705 11.21 -48.18 -7.60
C ALA A 705 10.35 -49.35 -8.07
N LYS A 706 9.67 -50.02 -7.15
CA LYS A 706 8.63 -50.98 -7.43
C LYS A 706 7.31 -50.25 -7.72
N ARG A 707 6.48 -50.82 -8.56
CA ARG A 707 5.14 -50.27 -8.85
C ARG A 707 4.28 -50.26 -7.60
N THR A 708 3.74 -49.10 -7.28
CA THR A 708 2.71 -48.89 -6.26
C THR A 708 1.46 -48.22 -6.86
N ARG A 709 0.39 -48.06 -6.09
CA ARG A 709 -0.83 -47.36 -6.57
C ARG A 709 -0.58 -45.84 -6.84
N GLU A 710 0.42 -45.27 -6.17
CA GLU A 710 0.75 -43.84 -6.23
C GLU A 710 1.90 -43.56 -7.18
N SER A 711 2.55 -44.59 -7.76
CA SER A 711 3.70 -44.43 -8.61
C SER A 711 3.31 -43.85 -9.96
N LEU A 712 3.86 -42.70 -10.33
CA LEU A 712 3.88 -42.16 -11.67
C LEU A 712 4.96 -42.84 -12.54
N VAL A 713 6.07 -43.21 -11.89
CA VAL A 713 7.20 -43.88 -12.58
C VAL A 713 7.66 -45.03 -11.69
N TYR A 714 7.99 -46.16 -12.33
CA TYR A 714 8.59 -47.30 -11.64
C TYR A 714 9.59 -48.00 -12.55
N GLY A 715 10.49 -48.82 -11.96
CA GLY A 715 11.55 -49.50 -12.66
C GLY A 715 12.93 -49.06 -12.18
N LYS A 716 13.95 -49.18 -13.02
CA LYS A 716 15.30 -48.82 -12.75
C LYS A 716 15.85 -47.84 -13.75
N VAL A 717 16.44 -46.76 -13.30
CA VAL A 717 17.13 -45.78 -14.14
C VAL A 717 18.55 -45.60 -13.65
N PHE A 718 19.50 -45.87 -14.56
CA PHE A 718 20.91 -45.63 -14.33
C PHE A 718 21.40 -44.52 -15.23
N ALA A 719 22.14 -43.58 -14.68
CA ALA A 719 22.57 -42.41 -15.45
C ALA A 719 23.94 -41.92 -15.04
N ASP A 720 24.68 -41.45 -16.05
CA ASP A 720 25.77 -40.50 -15.84
C ASP A 720 25.24 -39.09 -16.05
N PHE A 721 25.55 -38.20 -15.14
CA PHE A 721 25.20 -36.80 -15.37
C PHE A 721 26.26 -35.84 -14.84
N ARG A 722 26.36 -34.72 -15.54
CA ARG A 722 27.12 -33.54 -15.10
C ARG A 722 26.26 -32.33 -15.35
N ALA A 723 26.01 -31.58 -14.29
CA ALA A 723 25.16 -30.38 -14.38
C ALA A 723 25.72 -29.24 -13.53
N THR A 724 25.42 -28.03 -13.96
CA THR A 724 25.63 -26.81 -13.18
C THR A 724 24.28 -26.16 -12.91
N VAL A 725 24.01 -25.85 -11.65
CA VAL A 725 22.78 -25.17 -11.20
C VAL A 725 23.17 -23.81 -10.69
N LYS A 726 22.56 -22.75 -11.25
CA LYS A 726 22.83 -21.35 -10.85
C LYS A 726 21.53 -20.56 -10.81
N GLY A 727 21.46 -19.61 -9.88
CA GLY A 727 20.36 -18.68 -9.76
C GLY A 727 19.73 -18.64 -8.38
N PRO A 728 18.71 -17.81 -8.20
CA PRO A 728 17.94 -17.79 -6.96
C PRO A 728 17.19 -19.12 -6.76
N LEU A 729 16.97 -19.51 -5.49
CA LEU A 729 16.31 -20.80 -5.19
C LEU A 729 14.89 -20.93 -5.74
N ASP A 730 14.22 -19.82 -5.96
CA ASP A 730 12.88 -19.73 -6.58
C ASP A 730 12.90 -19.70 -8.12
N GLY A 731 14.10 -19.68 -8.75
CA GLY A 731 14.28 -19.58 -10.19
C GLY A 731 15.60 -20.18 -10.68
N LEU A 732 15.87 -21.45 -10.34
CA LEU A 732 17.13 -22.14 -10.67
C LEU A 732 17.25 -22.41 -12.16
N ASN A 733 18.42 -22.08 -12.72
CA ASN A 733 18.82 -22.47 -14.08
C ASN A 733 19.78 -23.66 -14.01
N MET A 734 19.36 -24.80 -14.59
CA MET A 734 20.18 -25.99 -14.70
C MET A 734 20.68 -26.17 -16.14
N ARG A 735 21.98 -26.41 -16.29
CA ARG A 735 22.61 -26.75 -17.57
C ARG A 735 23.49 -27.99 -17.37
N GLY A 736 23.34 -28.98 -18.22
CA GLY A 736 24.12 -30.19 -18.09
C GLY A 736 23.82 -31.23 -19.15
N ASN A 737 24.55 -32.36 -19.05
CA ASN A 737 24.36 -33.53 -19.86
C ASN A 737 23.93 -34.69 -18.99
N VAL A 738 22.95 -35.47 -19.46
CA VAL A 738 22.50 -36.70 -18.82
C VAL A 738 22.61 -37.80 -19.87
N SER A 739 23.28 -38.89 -19.51
CA SER A 739 23.39 -40.09 -20.33
C SER A 739 22.74 -41.27 -19.63
N LEU A 740 21.63 -41.76 -20.16
CA LEU A 740 21.00 -42.98 -19.67
C LEU A 740 21.85 -44.19 -20.05
N LEU A 741 22.08 -45.08 -19.09
CA LEU A 741 22.89 -46.27 -19.28
C LEU A 741 22.04 -47.46 -19.81
N GLY A 742 22.65 -48.39 -20.52
CA GLY A 742 21.98 -49.46 -21.20
C GLY A 742 21.21 -50.49 -20.35
N ASN A 743 21.40 -50.46 -19.02
CA ASN A 743 20.69 -51.29 -18.06
C ASN A 743 19.46 -50.58 -17.46
N THR A 744 19.04 -49.45 -18.02
CA THR A 744 17.82 -48.70 -17.65
C THR A 744 16.58 -49.41 -18.16
N ASP A 745 15.62 -49.68 -17.28
CA ASP A 745 14.27 -50.22 -17.58
C ASP A 745 13.25 -49.48 -16.73
N VAL A 746 12.49 -48.59 -17.35
CA VAL A 746 11.57 -47.69 -16.68
C VAL A 746 10.21 -47.67 -17.37
N SER A 747 9.17 -47.67 -16.54
CA SER A 747 7.76 -47.53 -17.00
C SER A 747 7.14 -46.27 -16.43
N TYR A 748 6.47 -45.49 -17.27
CA TYR A 748 5.69 -44.32 -16.86
C TYR A 748 4.19 -44.66 -16.90
N VAL A 749 3.48 -44.30 -15.85
CA VAL A 749 2.03 -44.53 -15.70
C VAL A 749 1.31 -43.30 -16.26
N LEU A 750 0.61 -43.52 -17.38
CA LEU A 750 -0.28 -42.46 -17.90
C LEU A 750 -1.52 -42.42 -17.00
N THR A 751 -1.76 -41.30 -16.38
CA THR A 751 -3.01 -40.99 -15.68
C THR A 751 -3.85 -40.14 -16.62
N ASP A 752 -5.07 -40.60 -16.92
CA ASP A 752 -6.07 -39.84 -17.68
C ASP A 752 -6.55 -38.62 -16.90
#